data_f69acda5c35fa2cadebb404ad9063f8a
#
_entry.id   f69acda5c35fa2cadebb404ad9063f8a
#
_cell.length_a   1.000
_cell.length_b   1.000
_cell.length_c   1.000
_cell.angle_alpha   90.00
_cell.angle_beta   90.00
_cell.angle_gamma   90.00
#
_symmetry.space_group_name_H-M   'P 1'
#
loop_
_entity.id
_entity.type
_entity.pdbx_description
1 polymer ?
#
loop_
_entity_poly.entity_id
_entity_poly.type
_entity_poly.pdbx_seq_one_letter_code
_entity_poly.pdbx_strand_id
1 'polypeptide(L)'
;MIPMPLDKELPAQDALDETAKQLLSTVKQYMAATEVEQVAQALQLAQETSRGVRDHGEASLATLRLISPLEHALAVATILAQMRIDAVGVAAGVVFEAVDADLLPLERVENALGSPVARVVGSMLRLNILERKKHASAQFTVPTNAEVENARDQKKRRLREALRRQQAETVRKMFIGMADDPRVVLLKLAYRLHAMRVTKQQLSQPSPQHIDQQEMLTMAQEAREIYAPLAGRLGMSLVESELEDLAFAILEPDKYAWILSHVEMESKQWSSYVERVCTILSQEMASIGLKATVSGRVKHLYSFYKKLQRNAGETDQLTDLEAVLDIGQIHDLIAFRILVESTPDCYLALGHVHSLWKPKEGRIKDFIANPKPNGYRALHTTVFCMDDQLVEIQIRTFAMHAMAEFGVAMHWHYKDVGDRASASAKELLSWLRQLADWQRDLRSSTVSDAEFVEAVKDDIFQEQIFVFTPKGEVKDLPVGSTPLDFAYRIHSKVGDRCAGARIITESTSGVTEGDRLVTRMVPLDYELKSGEIVEIVTSRTAHPTRDWLNFARTTAARSKIRRYLKTHERDINIQIGRERLDRELKVLGVVRGVEALTEDVEKWLEEEYNGKSFEDLLASIGGDDIRQHAVAMKLLERWQQLREPRERKEEEEPLPLPTAAPKQGSSAHLQVAGVSGLMTRLANCCCPLPGDEIVGFISRGKGAIVHRTDCQNIDRYRERERERLVSVSWTSMGRQRYLAPAVIIARDRAGLIRDIAAVVSDVGVNMTSVSSNVSVGKEIALISVTLDIESMEQLQRVFTKVEKVKGVRHIERDLGKRKRK
;
A
#
# COMPACT_ATOMS: atom_id res chain seq x y z
N MET A 1 22.99 11.48 -22.72
CA MET A 1 23.89 10.88 -21.71
C MET A 1 25.23 11.59 -21.84
N ILE A 2 25.57 12.44 -20.89
CA ILE A 2 26.96 12.90 -20.74
C ILE A 2 27.56 11.96 -19.73
N PRO A 3 28.47 11.04 -20.12
CA PRO A 3 29.20 10.23 -19.15
C PRO A 3 30.10 11.20 -18.40
N MET A 4 30.02 11.22 -17.06
CA MET A 4 31.09 11.81 -16.26
C MET A 4 32.39 11.03 -16.54
N PRO A 5 33.47 11.67 -16.97
CA PRO A 5 34.76 10.99 -17.11
C PRO A 5 35.30 10.72 -15.70
N LEU A 6 35.23 9.45 -15.30
CA LEU A 6 35.83 8.94 -14.07
C LEU A 6 37.22 8.33 -14.35
N ASP A 7 38.06 9.04 -15.06
CA ASP A 7 39.45 8.60 -15.27
C ASP A 7 40.43 9.74 -14.90
N LYS A 8 40.60 9.94 -13.59
CA LYS A 8 41.82 10.42 -12.96
C LYS A 8 41.67 10.23 -11.45
N GLU A 9 42.48 9.39 -10.85
CA GLU A 9 42.70 9.31 -9.42
C GLU A 9 43.31 10.62 -8.94
N LEU A 10 42.48 11.63 -8.69
CA LEU A 10 42.80 12.82 -7.91
C LEU A 10 42.81 12.44 -6.42
N PRO A 11 43.69 13.06 -5.58
CA PRO A 11 43.55 12.89 -4.13
C PRO A 11 42.12 13.20 -3.69
N ALA A 12 41.53 12.40 -2.82
CA ALA A 12 40.09 12.40 -2.50
C ALA A 12 39.53 13.82 -2.14
N GLN A 13 40.33 14.70 -1.58
CA GLN A 13 39.96 16.07 -1.21
C GLN A 13 39.81 16.98 -2.45
N ASP A 14 40.73 16.89 -3.41
CA ASP A 14 40.68 17.69 -4.65
C ASP A 14 39.49 17.28 -5.55
N ALA A 15 39.12 16.01 -5.52
CA ALA A 15 37.93 15.50 -6.25
C ALA A 15 36.64 16.05 -5.65
N LEU A 16 36.52 16.13 -4.33
CA LEU A 16 35.34 16.68 -3.64
C LEU A 16 35.20 18.19 -3.91
N ASP A 17 36.31 18.92 -3.90
CA ASP A 17 36.34 20.37 -4.18
C ASP A 17 35.96 20.64 -5.65
N GLU A 18 36.34 19.79 -6.59
CA GLU A 18 35.91 19.87 -8.00
C GLU A 18 34.43 19.57 -8.17
N THR A 19 33.91 18.57 -7.49
CA THR A 19 32.46 18.25 -7.51
C THR A 19 31.64 19.40 -6.92
N ALA A 20 32.09 20.02 -5.84
CA ALA A 20 31.45 21.18 -5.25
C ALA A 20 31.46 22.38 -6.22
N LYS A 21 32.57 22.64 -6.93
CA LYS A 21 32.65 23.67 -7.98
C LYS A 21 31.71 23.40 -9.14
N GLN A 22 31.61 22.15 -9.58
CA GLN A 22 30.67 21.74 -10.65
C GLN A 22 29.22 21.95 -10.19
N LEU A 23 28.87 21.60 -8.95
CA LEU A 23 27.54 21.87 -8.40
C LEU A 23 27.24 23.37 -8.44
N LEU A 24 28.15 24.22 -7.94
CA LEU A 24 27.95 25.66 -7.97
C LEU A 24 27.88 26.22 -9.40
N SER A 25 28.63 25.68 -10.35
CA SER A 25 28.54 26.07 -11.75
C SER A 25 27.20 25.71 -12.37
N THR A 26 26.63 24.56 -12.00
CA THR A 26 25.33 24.09 -12.47
C THR A 26 24.21 24.96 -11.93
N VAL A 27 24.20 25.26 -10.64
CA VAL A 27 23.14 26.09 -10.04
C VAL A 27 23.18 27.54 -10.52
N LYS A 28 24.38 28.08 -10.81
CA LYS A 28 24.55 29.42 -11.40
C LYS A 28 23.88 29.59 -12.77
N GLN A 29 23.63 28.50 -13.48
CA GLN A 29 22.99 28.57 -14.81
C GLN A 29 21.48 28.90 -14.73
N TYR A 30 20.84 28.69 -13.56
CA TYR A 30 19.40 28.82 -13.44
C TYR A 30 18.89 29.48 -12.15
N MET A 31 19.75 29.71 -11.15
CA MET A 31 19.38 30.32 -9.86
C MET A 31 19.84 31.78 -9.79
N ALA A 32 19.13 32.58 -9.01
CA ALA A 32 19.53 33.94 -8.66
C ALA A 32 20.78 33.97 -7.76
N ALA A 33 21.52 35.07 -7.73
CA ALA A 33 22.76 35.18 -6.96
C ALA A 33 22.57 34.88 -5.45
N THR A 34 21.46 35.35 -4.87
CA THR A 34 21.10 35.08 -3.46
C THR A 34 20.82 33.58 -3.19
N GLU A 35 20.19 32.88 -4.14
CA GLU A 35 19.92 31.45 -4.06
C GLU A 35 21.20 30.63 -4.19
N VAL A 36 22.10 31.04 -5.09
CA VAL A 36 23.45 30.43 -5.20
C VAL A 36 24.23 30.59 -3.91
N GLU A 37 24.13 31.74 -3.25
CA GLU A 37 24.77 31.98 -1.96
C GLU A 37 24.25 31.06 -0.86
N GLN A 38 22.94 30.80 -0.83
CA GLN A 38 22.33 29.83 0.10
C GLN A 38 22.89 28.41 -0.11
N VAL A 39 23.07 27.97 -1.35
CA VAL A 39 23.68 26.68 -1.69
C VAL A 39 25.16 26.65 -1.28
N ALA A 40 25.89 27.75 -1.48
CA ALA A 40 27.30 27.87 -1.07
C ALA A 40 27.45 27.81 0.45
N GLN A 41 26.57 28.46 1.21
CA GLN A 41 26.54 28.37 2.68
C GLN A 41 26.26 26.94 3.16
N ALA A 42 25.33 26.23 2.49
CA ALA A 42 25.04 24.82 2.79
C ALA A 42 26.27 23.93 2.55
N LEU A 43 27.00 24.15 1.45
CA LEU A 43 28.25 23.45 1.14
C LEU A 43 29.32 23.71 2.20
N GLN A 44 29.52 24.99 2.61
CA GLN A 44 30.45 25.32 3.65
C GLN A 44 30.10 24.61 4.96
N LEU A 45 28.83 24.64 5.37
CA LEU A 45 28.37 23.99 6.59
C LEU A 45 28.61 22.48 6.57
N ALA A 46 28.34 21.80 5.44
CA ALA A 46 28.58 20.37 5.27
C ALA A 46 30.07 20.03 5.29
N GLN A 47 30.92 20.83 4.65
CA GLN A 47 32.38 20.65 4.66
C GLN A 47 33.00 20.86 6.05
N GLU A 48 32.58 21.89 6.80
CA GLU A 48 33.00 22.14 8.16
C GLU A 48 32.68 20.95 9.07
N THR A 49 31.49 20.40 8.93
CA THR A 49 31.03 19.29 9.74
C THR A 49 31.77 17.99 9.42
N SER A 50 32.11 17.74 8.15
CA SER A 50 32.80 16.52 7.71
C SER A 50 34.31 16.50 8.04
N ARG A 51 34.98 17.66 8.25
CA ARG A 51 36.40 17.74 8.58
C ARG A 51 36.75 17.16 9.97
N GLY A 52 35.76 16.97 10.84
CA GLY A 52 35.93 16.46 12.22
C GLY A 52 35.80 14.95 12.37
N VAL A 53 35.38 14.22 11.37
CA VAL A 53 34.96 12.83 11.55
C VAL A 53 35.71 11.90 10.59
N ARG A 54 36.53 10.99 11.16
CA ARG A 54 37.23 9.93 10.43
C ARG A 54 36.56 8.56 10.54
N ASP A 55 35.57 8.42 11.43
CA ASP A 55 34.83 7.16 11.61
C ASP A 55 33.34 7.32 11.24
N HIS A 56 32.88 6.37 10.47
CA HIS A 56 31.51 6.35 9.94
C HIS A 56 30.51 5.99 11.06
N GLY A 57 29.62 6.92 11.40
CA GLY A 57 28.38 6.59 12.07
C GLY A 57 27.54 5.59 11.25
N GLU A 58 26.54 4.98 11.84
CA GLU A 58 25.65 4.05 11.16
C GLU A 58 24.92 4.73 9.97
N ALA A 59 25.51 4.68 8.77
CA ALA A 59 24.86 5.14 7.56
C ALA A 59 23.55 4.37 7.32
N SER A 60 22.57 5.06 6.76
CA SER A 60 21.20 4.53 6.58
C SER A 60 21.14 3.28 5.70
N LEU A 61 22.06 3.13 4.74
CA LEU A 61 22.15 1.98 3.83
C LEU A 61 23.57 1.41 3.91
N ALA A 62 23.71 0.10 4.05
CA ALA A 62 25.03 -0.56 4.13
C ALA A 62 25.90 -0.27 2.90
N THR A 63 25.29 -0.13 1.72
CA THR A 63 25.97 0.21 0.46
C THR A 63 26.59 1.61 0.47
N LEU A 64 26.04 2.55 1.25
CA LEU A 64 26.55 3.91 1.37
C LEU A 64 27.70 4.05 2.37
N ARG A 65 27.96 3.01 3.19
CA ARG A 65 29.14 2.98 4.09
C ARG A 65 30.47 2.95 3.34
N LEU A 66 30.43 2.71 2.03
CA LEU A 66 31.61 2.61 1.16
C LEU A 66 32.08 3.97 0.61
N ILE A 67 31.27 5.01 0.74
CA ILE A 67 31.56 6.38 0.28
C ILE A 67 31.41 7.36 1.43
N SER A 68 32.16 8.48 1.37
CA SER A 68 32.06 9.47 2.43
C SER A 68 30.67 10.13 2.45
N PRO A 69 30.13 10.48 3.64
CA PRO A 69 28.86 11.19 3.74
C PRO A 69 28.81 12.48 2.89
N LEU A 70 29.93 13.22 2.82
CA LEU A 70 30.02 14.42 2.01
C LEU A 70 29.95 14.12 0.51
N GLU A 71 30.62 13.05 0.06
CA GLU A 71 30.58 12.63 -1.35
C GLU A 71 29.16 12.24 -1.76
N HIS A 72 28.46 11.49 -0.92
CA HIS A 72 27.06 11.14 -1.15
C HIS A 72 26.17 12.37 -1.21
N ALA A 73 26.32 13.29 -0.24
CA ALA A 73 25.57 14.54 -0.20
C ALA A 73 25.79 15.41 -1.46
N LEU A 74 27.04 15.55 -1.90
CA LEU A 74 27.38 16.30 -3.11
C LEU A 74 26.79 15.67 -4.37
N ALA A 75 26.83 14.33 -4.47
CA ALA A 75 26.24 13.62 -5.59
C ALA A 75 24.72 13.78 -5.64
N VAL A 76 24.04 13.63 -4.50
CA VAL A 76 22.59 13.87 -4.37
C VAL A 76 22.23 15.31 -4.74
N ALA A 77 22.97 16.29 -4.20
CA ALA A 77 22.75 17.70 -4.52
C ALA A 77 22.98 18.01 -6.01
N THR A 78 23.96 17.36 -6.64
CA THR A 78 24.20 17.49 -8.09
C THR A 78 23.05 16.92 -8.91
N ILE A 79 22.48 15.77 -8.52
CA ILE A 79 21.27 15.21 -9.14
C ILE A 79 20.11 16.20 -9.01
N LEU A 80 19.89 16.78 -7.83
CA LEU A 80 18.84 17.78 -7.60
C LEU A 80 19.05 19.06 -8.44
N ALA A 81 20.30 19.53 -8.55
CA ALA A 81 20.65 20.68 -9.39
C ALA A 81 20.42 20.40 -10.89
N GLN A 82 20.75 19.19 -11.36
CA GLN A 82 20.44 18.75 -12.74
C GLN A 82 18.94 18.71 -13.01
N MET A 83 18.12 18.36 -12.01
CA MET A 83 16.65 18.44 -12.06
C MET A 83 16.13 19.88 -11.98
N ARG A 84 17.01 20.88 -11.83
CA ARG A 84 16.68 22.32 -11.71
C ARG A 84 15.75 22.63 -10.53
N ILE A 85 15.93 21.95 -9.39
CA ILE A 85 15.18 22.22 -8.16
C ILE A 85 15.66 23.55 -7.55
N ASP A 86 14.81 24.21 -6.75
CA ASP A 86 15.11 25.44 -6.06
C ASP A 86 16.27 25.30 -5.05
N ALA A 87 16.81 26.46 -4.61
CA ALA A 87 17.93 26.49 -3.67
C ALA A 87 17.64 25.77 -2.36
N VAL A 88 16.40 25.80 -1.87
CA VAL A 88 15.98 25.11 -0.65
C VAL A 88 16.14 23.60 -0.78
N GLY A 89 15.71 23.03 -1.91
CA GLY A 89 15.83 21.58 -2.18
C GLY A 89 17.29 21.14 -2.35
N VAL A 90 18.09 21.92 -3.10
CA VAL A 90 19.53 21.62 -3.29
C VAL A 90 20.29 21.75 -1.97
N ALA A 91 20.08 22.83 -1.20
CA ALA A 91 20.71 23.03 0.11
C ALA A 91 20.33 21.91 1.10
N ALA A 92 19.05 21.49 1.10
CA ALA A 92 18.62 20.35 1.90
C ALA A 92 19.37 19.06 1.52
N GLY A 93 19.58 18.81 0.21
CA GLY A 93 20.36 17.67 -0.28
C GLY A 93 21.81 17.67 0.20
N VAL A 94 22.43 18.85 0.24
CA VAL A 94 23.82 19.02 0.72
C VAL A 94 23.97 18.71 2.20
N VAL A 95 23.05 19.17 3.06
CA VAL A 95 23.21 19.06 4.53
C VAL A 95 22.54 17.81 5.12
N PHE A 96 21.67 17.15 4.36
CA PHE A 96 20.84 16.05 4.87
C PHE A 96 21.68 14.93 5.49
N GLU A 97 22.73 14.48 4.80
CA GLU A 97 23.54 13.35 5.24
C GLU A 97 24.27 13.65 6.57
N ALA A 98 24.74 14.90 6.75
CA ALA A 98 25.35 15.31 7.99
C ALA A 98 24.35 15.33 9.17
N VAL A 99 23.07 15.64 8.90
CA VAL A 99 22.02 15.61 9.93
C VAL A 99 21.58 14.17 10.21
N ASP A 100 21.47 13.33 9.19
CA ASP A 100 21.07 11.91 9.32
C ASP A 100 22.12 11.07 10.06
N ALA A 101 23.40 11.48 9.98
CA ALA A 101 24.53 10.89 10.72
C ALA A 101 24.74 11.50 12.13
N ASP A 102 23.81 12.33 12.62
CA ASP A 102 23.91 13.06 13.90
C ASP A 102 25.17 13.96 14.04
N LEU A 103 25.79 14.34 12.92
CA LEU A 103 26.97 15.23 12.91
C LEU A 103 26.59 16.71 12.95
N LEU A 104 25.37 17.04 12.45
CA LEU A 104 24.87 18.41 12.35
C LEU A 104 23.47 18.50 12.99
N PRO A 105 23.30 19.25 14.10
CA PRO A 105 21.98 19.44 14.69
C PRO A 105 21.03 20.22 13.76
N LEU A 106 19.76 19.80 13.70
CA LEU A 106 18.75 20.44 12.85
C LEU A 106 18.54 21.93 13.17
N GLU A 107 18.68 22.33 14.45
CA GLU A 107 18.62 23.73 14.88
C GLU A 107 19.74 24.59 14.26
N ARG A 108 20.94 24.03 14.07
CA ARG A 108 22.05 24.73 13.38
C ARG A 108 21.76 24.90 11.89
N VAL A 109 21.09 23.92 11.26
CA VAL A 109 20.60 24.06 9.87
C VAL A 109 19.56 25.18 9.78
N GLU A 110 18.61 25.24 10.72
CA GLU A 110 17.58 26.29 10.73
C GLU A 110 18.19 27.69 10.90
N ASN A 111 19.16 27.84 11.79
CA ASN A 111 19.82 29.13 12.03
C ASN A 111 20.70 29.59 10.86
N ALA A 112 21.33 28.66 10.14
CA ALA A 112 22.24 29.00 9.04
C ALA A 112 21.54 29.15 7.69
N LEU A 113 20.57 28.28 7.38
CA LEU A 113 19.93 28.14 6.06
C LEU A 113 18.44 28.47 6.04
N GLY A 114 17.86 28.73 7.22
CA GLY A 114 16.45 29.09 7.39
C GLY A 114 15.49 27.92 7.59
N SER A 115 14.31 28.24 8.12
CA SER A 115 13.24 27.27 8.44
C SER A 115 12.74 26.43 7.24
N PRO A 116 12.71 26.91 5.97
CA PRO A 116 12.33 26.07 4.83
C PRO A 116 13.25 24.88 4.61
N VAL A 117 14.58 25.08 4.69
CA VAL A 117 15.57 24.00 4.54
C VAL A 117 15.46 23.02 5.69
N ALA A 118 15.39 23.51 6.94
CA ALA A 118 15.24 22.67 8.13
C ALA A 118 13.96 21.80 8.08
N ARG A 119 12.84 22.31 7.56
CA ARG A 119 11.61 21.53 7.39
C ARG A 119 11.77 20.37 6.42
N VAL A 120 12.38 20.60 5.27
CA VAL A 120 12.61 19.54 4.26
C VAL A 120 13.53 18.47 4.86
N VAL A 121 14.66 18.87 5.48
CA VAL A 121 15.60 17.98 6.14
C VAL A 121 14.94 17.19 7.27
N GLY A 122 14.16 17.85 8.14
CA GLY A 122 13.45 17.21 9.25
C GLY A 122 12.39 16.23 8.79
N SER A 123 11.69 16.51 7.69
CA SER A 123 10.71 15.60 7.10
C SER A 123 11.38 14.37 6.49
N MET A 124 12.51 14.57 5.79
CA MET A 124 13.30 13.47 5.24
C MET A 124 13.90 12.59 6.35
N LEU A 125 14.39 13.20 7.45
CA LEU A 125 14.92 12.48 8.60
C LEU A 125 13.85 11.59 9.26
N ARG A 126 12.65 12.10 9.48
CA ARG A 126 11.52 11.30 9.97
C ARG A 126 11.23 10.09 9.09
N LEU A 127 11.32 10.27 7.77
CA LEU A 127 11.12 9.19 6.79
C LEU A 127 12.20 8.11 6.94
N ASN A 128 13.47 8.49 7.03
CA ASN A 128 14.61 7.58 7.17
C ASN A 128 14.58 6.82 8.51
N ILE A 129 14.28 7.49 9.64
CA ILE A 129 14.15 6.85 10.95
C ILE A 129 13.07 5.75 10.94
N LEU A 130 11.96 5.99 10.25
CA LEU A 130 10.89 5.00 10.11
C LEU A 130 11.33 3.80 9.26
N GLU A 131 12.15 4.01 8.23
CA GLU A 131 12.74 2.93 7.43
C GLU A 131 13.76 2.11 8.23
N ARG A 132 14.67 2.76 8.99
CA ARG A 132 15.67 2.07 9.85
C ARG A 132 15.02 1.19 10.92
N LYS A 133 14.00 1.68 11.64
CA LYS A 133 13.26 0.90 12.64
C LYS A 133 12.64 -0.36 12.05
N LYS A 134 12.31 -0.35 10.77
CA LYS A 134 11.78 -1.48 10.03
C LYS A 134 12.84 -2.54 9.76
N HIS A 135 14.03 -2.12 9.31
CA HIS A 135 15.16 -3.06 9.08
C HIS A 135 15.64 -3.70 10.38
N ALA A 136 15.65 -2.97 11.49
CA ALA A 136 16.01 -3.50 12.81
C ALA A 136 14.96 -4.47 13.38
N SER A 137 13.67 -4.32 13.04
CA SER A 137 12.59 -5.22 13.51
C SER A 137 12.31 -6.39 12.58
N ALA A 138 12.80 -6.34 11.34
CA ALA A 138 12.65 -7.41 10.36
C ALA A 138 13.81 -8.41 10.42
N GLN A 139 13.87 -9.22 11.47
CA GLN A 139 14.50 -10.55 11.41
C GLN A 139 13.71 -11.53 10.49
N PHE A 140 12.84 -11.01 9.64
CA PHE A 140 12.18 -11.74 8.57
C PHE A 140 12.96 -11.47 7.28
N THR A 141 13.80 -12.41 6.88
CA THR A 141 14.36 -12.51 5.54
C THR A 141 13.24 -12.30 4.52
N VAL A 142 13.37 -11.24 3.70
CA VAL A 142 12.52 -11.09 2.53
C VAL A 142 12.89 -12.23 1.58
N PRO A 143 11.97 -13.17 1.28
CA PRO A 143 12.30 -14.31 0.45
C PRO A 143 12.51 -13.84 -0.99
N THR A 144 13.50 -14.42 -1.63
CA THR A 144 13.76 -14.22 -3.05
C THR A 144 12.60 -14.76 -3.90
N ASN A 145 12.42 -14.25 -5.12
CA ASN A 145 11.41 -14.77 -6.03
C ASN A 145 11.54 -16.30 -6.24
N ALA A 146 12.77 -16.84 -6.26
CA ALA A 146 13.03 -18.28 -6.34
C ALA A 146 12.52 -19.07 -5.11
N GLU A 147 12.59 -18.51 -3.89
CA GLU A 147 12.03 -19.13 -2.69
C GLU A 147 10.49 -19.06 -2.67
N VAL A 148 9.91 -18.03 -3.27
CA VAL A 148 8.46 -17.91 -3.44
C VAL A 148 7.95 -18.94 -4.45
N GLU A 149 8.69 -19.22 -5.54
CA GLU A 149 8.32 -20.22 -6.55
C GLU A 149 8.38 -21.66 -6.02
N ASN A 150 9.31 -21.96 -5.12
CA ASN A 150 9.49 -23.29 -4.56
C ASN A 150 8.63 -23.59 -3.32
N ALA A 151 7.89 -22.60 -2.78
CA ALA A 151 7.06 -22.82 -1.61
C ALA A 151 5.69 -23.42 -1.98
N ARG A 152 5.12 -24.30 -1.11
CA ARG A 152 3.74 -24.80 -1.27
C ARG A 152 2.74 -23.64 -1.30
N ASP A 153 1.68 -23.73 -2.12
CA ASP A 153 0.77 -22.64 -2.47
C ASP A 153 0.26 -21.77 -1.30
N GLN A 154 0.04 -22.35 -0.15
CA GLN A 154 -0.42 -21.63 1.03
C GLN A 154 0.67 -20.76 1.68
N LYS A 155 1.94 -21.20 1.60
CA LYS A 155 3.10 -20.44 2.06
C LYS A 155 3.42 -19.31 1.09
N LYS A 156 3.31 -19.56 -0.23
CA LYS A 156 3.41 -18.53 -1.30
C LYS A 156 2.42 -17.39 -1.09
N ARG A 157 1.16 -17.72 -0.80
CA ARG A 157 0.12 -16.72 -0.58
C ARG A 157 0.40 -15.84 0.65
N ARG A 158 0.74 -16.45 1.80
CA ARG A 158 1.09 -15.70 3.02
C ARG A 158 2.32 -14.83 2.85
N LEU A 159 3.29 -15.32 2.09
CA LEU A 159 4.53 -14.62 1.81
C LEU A 159 4.30 -13.41 0.90
N ARG A 160 3.53 -13.58 -0.18
CA ARG A 160 3.09 -12.47 -1.05
C ARG A 160 2.27 -11.43 -0.29
N GLU A 161 1.39 -11.87 0.63
CA GLU A 161 0.62 -10.96 1.48
C GLU A 161 1.52 -10.17 2.45
N ALA A 162 2.54 -10.81 3.04
CA ALA A 162 3.50 -10.13 3.91
C ALA A 162 4.35 -9.10 3.14
N LEU A 163 4.84 -9.46 1.95
CA LEU A 163 5.58 -8.54 1.07
C LEU A 163 4.71 -7.35 0.65
N ARG A 164 3.47 -7.61 0.24
CA ARG A 164 2.51 -6.56 -0.11
C ARG A 164 2.24 -5.59 1.05
N ARG A 165 2.05 -6.11 2.28
CA ARG A 165 1.88 -5.27 3.48
C ARG A 165 3.11 -4.41 3.75
N GLN A 166 4.30 -4.95 3.54
CA GLN A 166 5.55 -4.25 3.76
C GLN A 166 5.77 -3.11 2.74
N GLN A 167 5.55 -3.38 1.46
CA GLN A 167 5.56 -2.36 0.40
C GLN A 167 4.53 -1.28 0.66
N ALA A 168 3.37 -1.68 1.15
CA ALA A 168 2.26 -0.90 1.59
C ALA A 168 2.64 0.17 2.60
N GLU A 169 3.32 -0.24 3.62
CA GLU A 169 3.72 0.64 4.70
C GLU A 169 4.81 1.63 4.26
N THR A 170 5.73 1.22 3.37
CA THR A 170 6.76 2.09 2.80
C THR A 170 6.12 3.21 1.97
N VAL A 171 5.22 2.85 1.07
CA VAL A 171 4.47 3.82 0.24
C VAL A 171 3.67 4.78 1.12
N ARG A 172 2.97 4.27 2.14
CA ARG A 172 2.23 5.11 3.09
C ARG A 172 3.12 6.12 3.81
N LYS A 173 4.28 5.69 4.31
CA LYS A 173 5.21 6.56 5.02
C LYS A 173 5.77 7.66 4.10
N MET A 174 6.07 7.31 2.85
CA MET A 174 6.47 8.29 1.84
C MET A 174 5.41 9.35 1.64
N PHE A 175 4.14 8.98 1.47
CA PHE A 175 3.05 9.92 1.27
C PHE A 175 2.82 10.84 2.49
N ILE A 176 3.10 10.37 3.71
CA ILE A 176 3.04 11.24 4.91
C ILE A 176 4.10 12.36 4.82
N GLY A 177 5.32 12.01 4.44
CA GLY A 177 6.39 13.00 4.25
C GLY A 177 6.14 13.97 3.10
N MET A 178 5.49 13.48 2.02
CA MET A 178 5.13 14.27 0.83
C MET A 178 4.05 15.32 1.10
N ALA A 179 3.12 15.04 2.02
CA ALA A 179 2.03 15.95 2.35
C ALA A 179 2.51 17.28 2.92
N ASP A 180 3.66 17.27 3.61
CA ASP A 180 4.25 18.44 4.23
C ASP A 180 5.02 19.31 3.21
N ASP A 181 5.85 18.69 2.36
CA ASP A 181 6.62 19.38 1.31
C ASP A 181 6.99 18.41 0.17
N PRO A 182 6.55 18.67 -1.09
CA PRO A 182 6.88 17.81 -2.23
C PRO A 182 8.38 17.66 -2.53
N ARG A 183 9.23 18.59 -2.07
CA ARG A 183 10.70 18.50 -2.23
C ARG A 183 11.30 17.29 -1.51
N VAL A 184 10.64 16.82 -0.44
CA VAL A 184 11.05 15.61 0.30
C VAL A 184 11.10 14.38 -0.61
N VAL A 185 10.13 14.28 -1.55
CA VAL A 185 10.08 13.18 -2.52
C VAL A 185 11.21 13.27 -3.52
N LEU A 186 11.45 14.48 -4.04
CA LEU A 186 12.51 14.72 -5.02
C LEU A 186 13.87 14.41 -4.40
N LEU A 187 14.07 14.83 -3.14
CA LEU A 187 15.26 14.49 -2.36
C LEU A 187 15.39 12.96 -2.17
N LYS A 188 14.31 12.28 -1.83
CA LYS A 188 14.30 10.82 -1.67
C LYS A 188 14.58 10.07 -2.97
N LEU A 189 14.03 10.53 -4.10
CA LEU A 189 14.30 9.96 -5.42
C LEU A 189 15.77 10.15 -5.82
N ALA A 190 16.34 11.35 -5.61
CA ALA A 190 17.77 11.61 -5.87
C ALA A 190 18.68 10.76 -4.99
N TYR A 191 18.33 10.62 -3.71
CA TYR A 191 19.03 9.77 -2.76
C TYR A 191 19.01 8.29 -3.20
N ARG A 192 17.84 7.76 -3.57
CA ARG A 192 17.70 6.38 -4.05
C ARG A 192 18.45 6.16 -5.37
N LEU A 193 18.37 7.10 -6.29
CA LEU A 193 19.06 7.03 -7.57
C LEU A 193 20.57 6.95 -7.39
N HIS A 194 21.14 7.81 -6.52
CA HIS A 194 22.57 7.77 -6.24
C HIS A 194 22.98 6.46 -5.57
N ALA A 195 22.23 5.98 -4.58
CA ALA A 195 22.48 4.70 -3.93
C ALA A 195 22.49 3.52 -4.94
N MET A 196 21.56 3.51 -5.90
CA MET A 196 21.50 2.50 -6.95
C MET A 196 22.71 2.58 -7.92
N ARG A 197 23.17 3.81 -8.25
CA ARG A 197 24.38 4.02 -9.06
C ARG A 197 25.63 3.45 -8.38
N VAL A 198 25.79 3.75 -7.09
CA VAL A 198 26.90 3.25 -6.25
C VAL A 198 26.86 1.72 -6.20
N THR A 199 25.71 1.14 -5.94
CA THR A 199 25.55 -0.32 -5.88
C THR A 199 25.94 -0.99 -7.19
N LYS A 200 25.48 -0.47 -8.34
CA LYS A 200 25.88 -1.00 -9.66
C LYS A 200 27.38 -0.89 -9.89
N GLN A 201 28.00 0.24 -9.54
CA GLN A 201 29.44 0.46 -9.68
C GLN A 201 30.24 -0.54 -8.85
N GLN A 202 29.84 -0.80 -7.62
CA GLN A 202 30.47 -1.77 -6.73
C GLN A 202 30.40 -3.19 -7.27
N LEU A 203 29.24 -3.59 -7.84
CA LEU A 203 29.07 -4.90 -8.48
C LEU A 203 29.95 -5.10 -9.71
N SER A 204 30.35 -4.01 -10.35
CA SER A 204 31.23 -4.04 -11.54
C SER A 204 32.71 -4.12 -11.19
N GLN A 205 33.10 -4.02 -9.90
CA GLN A 205 34.49 -4.13 -9.46
C GLN A 205 34.95 -5.59 -9.36
N PRO A 206 36.24 -5.89 -9.64
CA PRO A 206 36.80 -7.25 -9.59
C PRO A 206 36.75 -7.91 -8.21
N SER A 207 36.66 -7.13 -7.15
CA SER A 207 36.54 -7.60 -5.76
C SER A 207 35.51 -6.74 -5.05
N PRO A 208 34.22 -7.06 -5.17
CA PRO A 208 33.18 -6.32 -4.49
C PRO A 208 33.39 -6.43 -2.96
N GLN A 209 33.46 -5.29 -2.27
CA GLN A 209 33.49 -5.27 -0.82
C GLN A 209 32.18 -5.89 -0.30
N HIS A 210 32.19 -6.44 0.91
CA HIS A 210 31.05 -7.13 1.50
C HIS A 210 29.79 -6.24 1.54
N ILE A 211 28.98 -6.30 0.47
CA ILE A 211 27.64 -5.74 0.43
C ILE A 211 26.69 -6.85 0.92
N ASP A 212 25.79 -6.52 1.82
CA ASP A 212 24.70 -7.44 2.15
C ASP A 212 23.82 -7.66 0.91
N GLN A 213 23.96 -8.84 0.32
CA GLN A 213 23.26 -9.23 -0.90
C GLN A 213 21.74 -9.08 -0.74
N GLN A 214 21.22 -9.36 0.44
CA GLN A 214 19.79 -9.27 0.73
C GLN A 214 19.31 -7.81 0.76
N GLU A 215 20.09 -6.91 1.36
CA GLU A 215 19.77 -5.49 1.39
C GLU A 215 19.80 -4.89 -0.03
N MET A 216 20.81 -5.25 -0.81
CA MET A 216 20.96 -4.82 -2.20
C MET A 216 19.76 -5.23 -3.08
N LEU A 217 19.36 -6.51 -3.02
CA LEU A 217 18.21 -7.01 -3.77
C LEU A 217 16.91 -6.33 -3.33
N THR A 218 16.73 -6.13 -2.04
CA THR A 218 15.56 -5.42 -1.49
C THR A 218 15.50 -3.99 -1.99
N MET A 219 16.64 -3.28 -1.98
CA MET A 219 16.75 -1.92 -2.46
C MET A 219 16.42 -1.81 -3.95
N ALA A 220 16.93 -2.74 -4.77
CA ALA A 220 16.67 -2.78 -6.20
C ALA A 220 15.20 -3.11 -6.51
N GLN A 221 14.59 -4.00 -5.74
CA GLN A 221 13.17 -4.32 -5.87
C GLN A 221 12.28 -3.13 -5.50
N GLU A 222 12.58 -2.43 -4.39
CA GLU A 222 11.88 -1.20 -4.03
C GLU A 222 12.06 -0.11 -5.10
N ALA A 223 13.27 0.02 -5.67
CA ALA A 223 13.54 0.97 -6.75
C ALA A 223 12.63 0.71 -7.96
N ARG A 224 12.49 -0.57 -8.39
CA ARG A 224 11.67 -0.98 -9.53
C ARG A 224 10.17 -0.90 -9.26
N GLU A 225 9.73 -1.28 -8.04
CA GLU A 225 8.31 -1.43 -7.74
C GLU A 225 7.68 -0.17 -7.11
N ILE A 226 8.46 0.75 -6.55
CA ILE A 226 7.95 1.92 -5.84
C ILE A 226 8.52 3.22 -6.43
N TYR A 227 9.85 3.35 -6.46
CA TYR A 227 10.47 4.65 -6.77
C TYR A 227 10.43 5.01 -8.25
N ALA A 228 10.65 4.05 -9.17
CA ALA A 228 10.58 4.30 -10.60
C ALA A 228 9.16 4.66 -11.07
N PRO A 229 8.09 3.92 -10.72
CA PRO A 229 6.73 4.31 -11.06
C PRO A 229 6.30 5.65 -10.43
N LEU A 230 6.78 5.95 -9.21
CA LEU A 230 6.52 7.24 -8.58
C LEU A 230 7.18 8.38 -9.37
N ALA A 231 8.43 8.21 -9.83
CA ALA A 231 9.10 9.16 -10.70
C ALA A 231 8.33 9.35 -12.02
N GLY A 232 7.84 8.26 -12.63
CA GLY A 232 7.00 8.29 -13.83
C GLY A 232 5.70 9.07 -13.64
N ARG A 233 5.02 8.87 -12.49
CA ARG A 233 3.80 9.62 -12.15
C ARG A 233 4.09 11.11 -11.91
N LEU A 234 5.26 11.44 -11.38
CA LEU A 234 5.73 12.81 -11.22
C LEU A 234 6.25 13.42 -12.53
N GLY A 235 6.18 12.70 -13.65
CA GLY A 235 6.64 13.15 -14.97
C GLY A 235 8.16 13.18 -15.14
N MET A 236 8.92 12.55 -14.24
CA MET A 236 10.39 12.56 -14.21
C MET A 236 10.95 11.37 -15.00
N SER A 237 10.77 11.37 -16.32
CA SER A 237 11.07 10.21 -17.17
C SER A 237 12.55 9.79 -17.18
N LEU A 238 13.49 10.70 -16.94
CA LEU A 238 14.91 10.35 -16.82
C LEU A 238 15.17 9.52 -15.57
N VAL A 239 14.63 9.95 -14.42
CA VAL A 239 14.80 9.26 -13.13
C VAL A 239 14.11 7.91 -13.15
N GLU A 240 12.87 7.85 -13.69
CA GLU A 240 12.13 6.60 -13.88
C GLU A 240 12.94 5.57 -14.65
N SER A 241 13.37 5.96 -15.85
CA SER A 241 14.09 5.05 -16.75
C SER A 241 15.43 4.59 -16.19
N GLU A 242 16.17 5.49 -15.53
CA GLU A 242 17.46 5.13 -14.95
C GLU A 242 17.30 4.23 -13.71
N LEU A 243 16.30 4.47 -12.87
CA LEU A 243 15.98 3.57 -11.74
C LEU A 243 15.55 2.19 -12.23
N GLU A 244 14.75 2.12 -13.31
CA GLU A 244 14.36 0.85 -13.93
C GLU A 244 15.57 0.09 -14.48
N ASP A 245 16.47 0.76 -15.25
CA ASP A 245 17.65 0.15 -15.83
C ASP A 245 18.67 -0.32 -14.78
N LEU A 246 18.89 0.48 -13.72
CA LEU A 246 19.75 0.11 -12.58
C LEU A 246 19.17 -1.08 -11.79
N ALA A 247 17.87 -1.07 -11.54
CA ALA A 247 17.21 -2.16 -10.85
C ALA A 247 17.24 -3.45 -11.69
N PHE A 248 17.05 -3.35 -13.00
CA PHE A 248 17.15 -4.47 -13.92
C PHE A 248 18.55 -5.09 -13.93
N ALA A 249 19.60 -4.26 -13.95
CA ALA A 249 20.99 -4.71 -13.90
C ALA A 249 21.32 -5.48 -12.60
N ILE A 250 20.70 -5.12 -11.46
CA ILE A 250 20.94 -5.75 -10.16
C ILE A 250 20.08 -7.00 -9.97
N LEU A 251 18.79 -6.96 -10.35
CA LEU A 251 17.83 -8.04 -10.11
C LEU A 251 17.95 -9.18 -11.11
N GLU A 252 18.30 -8.87 -12.36
CA GLU A 252 18.33 -9.82 -13.48
C GLU A 252 19.61 -9.62 -14.32
N PRO A 253 20.80 -9.83 -13.73
CA PRO A 253 22.09 -9.46 -14.34
C PRO A 253 22.35 -10.19 -15.67
N ASP A 254 21.96 -11.47 -15.81
CA ASP A 254 22.16 -12.24 -17.02
C ASP A 254 21.35 -11.69 -18.20
N LYS A 255 20.08 -11.38 -17.95
CA LYS A 255 19.19 -10.78 -18.95
C LYS A 255 19.62 -9.36 -19.32
N TYR A 256 20.06 -8.59 -18.32
CA TYR A 256 20.61 -7.26 -18.56
C TYR A 256 21.86 -7.32 -19.45
N ALA A 257 22.82 -8.19 -19.15
CA ALA A 257 24.04 -8.36 -19.93
C ALA A 257 23.74 -8.82 -21.37
N TRP A 258 22.79 -9.75 -21.51
CA TRP A 258 22.35 -10.24 -22.81
C TRP A 258 21.73 -9.09 -23.65
N ILE A 259 20.80 -8.32 -23.12
CA ILE A 259 20.21 -7.18 -23.84
C ILE A 259 21.25 -6.11 -24.14
N LEU A 260 22.11 -5.79 -23.18
CA LEU A 260 23.16 -4.79 -23.37
C LEU A 260 24.09 -5.15 -24.54
N SER A 261 24.53 -6.39 -24.62
CA SER A 261 25.41 -6.88 -25.72
C SER A 261 24.73 -6.74 -27.09
N HIS A 262 23.43 -7.06 -27.21
CA HIS A 262 22.66 -6.91 -28.43
C HIS A 262 22.47 -5.44 -28.81
N VAL A 263 22.10 -4.58 -27.84
CA VAL A 263 21.93 -3.14 -28.09
C VAL A 263 23.24 -2.47 -28.47
N GLU A 264 24.38 -2.85 -27.87
CA GLU A 264 25.69 -2.31 -28.22
C GLU A 264 26.14 -2.74 -29.62
N MET A 265 25.88 -3.97 -29.98
CA MET A 265 26.20 -4.49 -31.32
C MET A 265 25.39 -3.77 -32.41
N GLU A 266 24.09 -3.66 -32.20
CA GLU A 266 23.18 -2.94 -33.07
C GLU A 266 23.48 -1.41 -33.09
N SER A 267 23.77 -0.80 -31.95
CA SER A 267 24.09 0.64 -31.86
C SER A 267 25.31 1.01 -32.73
N LYS A 268 26.33 0.14 -32.79
CA LYS A 268 27.50 0.34 -33.66
C LYS A 268 27.14 0.29 -35.15
N GLN A 269 26.24 -0.60 -35.55
CA GLN A 269 25.76 -0.71 -36.92
C GLN A 269 24.87 0.51 -37.30
N TRP A 270 24.05 0.98 -36.37
CA TRP A 270 23.09 2.05 -36.62
C TRP A 270 23.65 3.45 -36.38
N SER A 271 24.84 3.64 -35.81
CA SER A 271 25.39 4.95 -35.52
C SER A 271 25.47 5.85 -36.75
N SER A 272 25.98 5.32 -37.86
CA SER A 272 26.07 6.02 -39.14
C SER A 272 24.69 6.35 -39.75
N TYR A 273 23.72 5.46 -39.57
CA TYR A 273 22.34 5.69 -40.00
C TYR A 273 21.68 6.82 -39.19
N VAL A 274 21.80 6.77 -37.85
CA VAL A 274 21.28 7.83 -36.97
C VAL A 274 21.88 9.20 -37.32
N GLU A 275 23.20 9.25 -37.57
CA GLU A 275 23.87 10.49 -37.92
C GLU A 275 23.39 11.06 -39.26
N ARG A 276 23.19 10.18 -40.28
CA ARG A 276 22.63 10.57 -41.58
C ARG A 276 21.20 11.13 -41.43
N VAL A 277 20.32 10.43 -40.70
CA VAL A 277 18.93 10.85 -40.51
C VAL A 277 18.88 12.15 -39.72
N CYS A 278 19.69 12.31 -38.67
CA CYS A 278 19.78 13.57 -37.92
C CYS A 278 20.23 14.74 -38.81
N THR A 279 21.21 14.50 -39.70
CA THR A 279 21.70 15.52 -40.62
C THR A 279 20.61 15.91 -41.60
N ILE A 280 19.90 14.97 -42.21
CA ILE A 280 18.79 15.25 -43.14
C ILE A 280 17.70 16.01 -42.43
N LEU A 281 17.21 15.56 -41.30
CA LEU A 281 16.16 16.23 -40.52
C LEU A 281 16.60 17.64 -40.13
N SER A 282 17.85 17.85 -39.73
CA SER A 282 18.35 19.17 -39.37
C SER A 282 18.38 20.14 -40.58
N GLN A 283 18.83 19.65 -41.74
CA GLN A 283 18.86 20.43 -42.98
C GLN A 283 17.46 20.77 -43.47
N GLU A 284 16.55 19.81 -43.42
CA GLU A 284 15.16 19.96 -43.84
C GLU A 284 14.39 20.90 -42.91
N MET A 285 14.60 20.85 -41.59
CA MET A 285 14.02 21.83 -40.66
C MET A 285 14.57 23.26 -40.97
N ALA A 286 15.87 23.37 -41.23
CA ALA A 286 16.47 24.66 -41.59
C ALA A 286 15.96 25.21 -42.93
N SER A 287 15.69 24.34 -43.92
CA SER A 287 15.17 24.74 -45.24
C SER A 287 13.81 25.44 -45.18
N ILE A 288 12.97 25.06 -44.20
CA ILE A 288 11.65 25.69 -43.93
C ILE A 288 11.75 26.83 -42.91
N GLY A 289 12.96 27.27 -42.53
CA GLY A 289 13.18 28.33 -41.57
C GLY A 289 12.94 28.00 -40.13
N LEU A 290 12.79 26.71 -39.75
CA LEU A 290 12.59 26.23 -38.40
C LEU A 290 13.91 26.11 -37.69
N LYS A 291 14.05 26.76 -36.53
CA LYS A 291 15.13 26.51 -35.56
C LYS A 291 14.83 25.24 -34.79
N ALA A 292 15.43 24.17 -35.19
CA ALA A 292 15.22 22.87 -34.55
C ALA A 292 16.55 22.20 -34.11
N THR A 293 16.53 21.53 -32.98
CA THR A 293 17.60 20.63 -32.54
C THR A 293 17.14 19.20 -32.74
N VAL A 294 17.86 18.47 -33.60
CA VAL A 294 17.56 17.06 -33.89
C VAL A 294 18.55 16.15 -33.18
N SER A 295 18.07 15.11 -32.53
CA SER A 295 18.90 14.12 -31.85
C SER A 295 18.33 12.71 -31.99
N GLY A 296 19.20 11.71 -32.14
CA GLY A 296 18.82 10.31 -31.99
C GLY A 296 18.68 9.94 -30.50
N ARG A 297 17.74 9.08 -30.20
CA ARG A 297 17.50 8.56 -28.85
C ARG A 297 17.44 7.04 -28.90
N VAL A 298 18.28 6.39 -28.09
CA VAL A 298 18.16 4.97 -27.83
C VAL A 298 17.14 4.73 -26.73
N LYS A 299 16.28 3.74 -26.89
CA LYS A 299 15.29 3.35 -25.90
C LYS A 299 15.96 2.72 -24.68
N HIS A 300 15.40 2.94 -23.49
CA HIS A 300 15.91 2.36 -22.26
C HIS A 300 15.85 0.83 -22.29
N LEU A 301 16.87 0.18 -21.71
CA LEU A 301 17.07 -1.26 -21.79
C LEU A 301 15.91 -2.05 -21.18
N TYR A 302 15.44 -1.64 -20.00
CA TYR A 302 14.32 -2.30 -19.34
C TYR A 302 12.99 -2.14 -20.10
N SER A 303 12.74 -0.96 -20.66
CA SER A 303 11.56 -0.75 -21.52
C SER A 303 11.59 -1.60 -22.78
N PHE A 304 12.79 -1.82 -23.33
CA PHE A 304 12.99 -2.73 -24.47
C PHE A 304 12.74 -4.17 -24.06
N TYR A 305 13.31 -4.61 -22.93
CA TYR A 305 13.08 -5.94 -22.37
C TYR A 305 11.59 -6.24 -22.13
N LYS A 306 10.86 -5.32 -21.48
CA LYS A 306 9.40 -5.45 -21.29
C LYS A 306 8.64 -5.64 -22.61
N LYS A 307 9.07 -4.96 -23.67
CA LYS A 307 8.44 -5.09 -24.97
C LYS A 307 8.71 -6.46 -25.58
N LEU A 308 9.96 -6.95 -25.52
CA LEU A 308 10.31 -8.28 -25.99
C LEU A 308 9.52 -9.36 -25.24
N GLN A 309 9.47 -9.29 -23.92
CA GLN A 309 8.74 -10.21 -23.08
C GLN A 309 7.23 -10.27 -23.43
N ARG A 310 6.62 -9.12 -23.70
CA ARG A 310 5.22 -9.04 -24.13
C ARG A 310 4.99 -9.69 -25.51
N ASN A 311 5.93 -9.51 -26.43
CA ASN A 311 5.86 -10.09 -27.77
C ASN A 311 6.14 -11.61 -27.76
N ALA A 312 6.95 -12.09 -26.83
CA ALA A 312 7.25 -13.50 -26.63
C ALA A 312 6.19 -14.27 -25.80
N GLY A 313 5.04 -13.62 -25.46
CA GLY A 313 3.96 -14.26 -24.68
C GLY A 313 4.24 -14.31 -23.18
N GLU A 314 4.88 -13.27 -22.65
CA GLU A 314 5.23 -13.13 -21.21
C GLU A 314 6.16 -14.24 -20.69
N THR A 315 6.95 -14.83 -21.56
CA THR A 315 7.97 -15.82 -21.17
C THR A 315 9.18 -15.14 -20.53
N ASP A 316 9.84 -15.85 -19.61
CA ASP A 316 11.08 -15.42 -18.96
C ASP A 316 12.30 -16.18 -19.50
N GLN A 317 12.11 -17.07 -20.46
CA GLN A 317 13.21 -17.87 -21.03
C GLN A 317 13.97 -17.08 -22.10
N LEU A 318 15.29 -17.04 -21.99
CA LEU A 318 16.17 -16.32 -22.94
C LEU A 318 16.03 -16.85 -24.38
N THR A 319 15.86 -18.17 -24.56
CA THR A 319 15.67 -18.81 -25.87
C THR A 319 14.43 -18.29 -26.60
N ASP A 320 13.32 -18.04 -25.87
CA ASP A 320 12.10 -17.55 -26.47
C ASP A 320 12.22 -16.05 -26.81
N LEU A 321 13.01 -15.32 -26.02
CA LEU A 321 13.32 -13.91 -26.27
C LEU A 321 14.22 -13.74 -27.46
N GLU A 322 15.21 -14.66 -27.67
CA GLU A 322 16.06 -14.69 -28.85
C GLU A 322 15.27 -14.96 -30.13
N ALA A 323 14.30 -15.88 -30.07
CA ALA A 323 13.46 -16.21 -31.24
C ALA A 323 12.59 -15.01 -31.68
N VAL A 324 12.19 -14.15 -30.75
CA VAL A 324 11.44 -12.92 -31.06
C VAL A 324 12.35 -11.81 -31.59
N LEU A 325 13.58 -11.73 -31.13
CA LEU A 325 14.59 -10.80 -31.66
C LEU A 325 14.89 -11.04 -33.14
N ASP A 326 15.02 -12.31 -33.57
CA ASP A 326 15.31 -12.69 -34.96
C ASP A 326 14.18 -12.32 -35.95
N ILE A 327 12.97 -12.06 -35.50
CA ILE A 327 11.82 -11.73 -36.35
C ILE A 327 11.77 -10.22 -36.75
N GLY A 328 12.86 -9.49 -36.62
CA GLY A 328 13.00 -8.14 -37.19
C GLY A 328 12.25 -7.03 -36.49
N GLN A 329 11.91 -7.18 -35.20
CA GLN A 329 11.21 -6.16 -34.41
C GLN A 329 12.14 -5.11 -33.76
N ILE A 330 13.38 -5.06 -34.10
CA ILE A 330 14.41 -4.17 -33.54
C ILE A 330 14.23 -2.71 -33.98
N HIS A 331 13.35 -2.45 -34.96
CA HIS A 331 13.08 -1.11 -35.49
C HIS A 331 12.55 -0.06 -34.51
N ASP A 332 12.16 -0.49 -33.31
CA ASP A 332 11.70 0.41 -32.22
C ASP A 332 12.82 0.83 -31.25
N LEU A 333 14.07 0.41 -31.48
CA LEU A 333 15.22 0.77 -30.62
C LEU A 333 15.64 2.22 -30.82
N ILE A 334 15.50 2.73 -32.06
CA ILE A 334 15.94 4.07 -32.43
C ILE A 334 14.73 4.98 -32.60
N ALA A 335 14.71 6.04 -31.84
CA ALA A 335 13.77 7.11 -32.00
C ALA A 335 14.52 8.42 -32.28
N PHE A 336 13.93 9.30 -33.07
CA PHE A 336 14.45 10.64 -33.29
C PHE A 336 13.64 11.66 -32.52
N ARG A 337 14.32 12.68 -32.04
CA ARG A 337 13.71 13.79 -31.33
C ARG A 337 13.99 15.09 -32.05
N ILE A 338 12.93 15.84 -32.31
CA ILE A 338 13.00 17.19 -32.87
C ILE A 338 12.52 18.16 -31.82
N LEU A 339 13.40 19.04 -31.37
CA LEU A 339 13.07 20.10 -30.42
C LEU A 339 12.93 21.43 -31.15
N VAL A 340 11.83 22.12 -30.95
CA VAL A 340 11.49 23.41 -31.59
C VAL A 340 11.13 24.47 -30.54
N GLU A 341 10.98 25.74 -30.94
CA GLU A 341 10.72 26.82 -29.98
C GLU A 341 9.26 26.91 -29.56
N SER A 342 8.31 26.73 -30.49
CA SER A 342 6.90 26.94 -30.22
C SER A 342 6.00 25.76 -30.58
N THR A 343 4.78 25.71 -30.02
CA THR A 343 3.78 24.67 -30.34
C THR A 343 3.38 24.67 -31.84
N PRO A 344 3.14 25.80 -32.50
CA PRO A 344 2.90 25.81 -33.96
C PRO A 344 4.03 25.19 -34.76
N ASP A 345 5.30 25.38 -34.33
CA ASP A 345 6.46 24.81 -35.00
C ASP A 345 6.46 23.29 -34.90
N CYS A 346 5.90 22.70 -33.82
CA CYS A 346 5.75 21.25 -33.70
C CYS A 346 4.88 20.68 -34.83
N TYR A 347 3.74 21.32 -35.13
CA TYR A 347 2.84 20.87 -36.19
C TYR A 347 3.42 21.13 -37.58
N LEU A 348 4.15 22.25 -37.77
CA LEU A 348 4.86 22.53 -39.01
C LEU A 348 5.93 21.47 -39.27
N ALA A 349 6.74 21.11 -38.24
CA ALA A 349 7.72 20.06 -38.34
C ALA A 349 7.09 18.71 -38.67
N LEU A 350 5.94 18.38 -38.07
CA LEU A 350 5.21 17.14 -38.33
C LEU A 350 4.76 17.08 -39.80
N GLY A 351 4.15 18.15 -40.32
CA GLY A 351 3.72 18.22 -41.71
C GLY A 351 4.89 18.07 -42.67
N HIS A 352 6.03 18.70 -42.38
CA HIS A 352 7.23 18.61 -43.22
C HIS A 352 7.85 17.17 -43.16
N VAL A 353 7.93 16.55 -41.98
CA VAL A 353 8.38 15.15 -41.85
C VAL A 353 7.50 14.20 -42.70
N HIS A 354 6.18 14.41 -42.71
CA HIS A 354 5.25 13.60 -43.51
C HIS A 354 5.35 13.88 -45.00
N SER A 355 5.86 15.03 -45.41
CA SER A 355 6.16 15.32 -46.82
C SER A 355 7.43 14.59 -47.30
N LEU A 356 8.39 14.35 -46.36
CA LEU A 356 9.63 13.64 -46.67
C LEU A 356 9.42 12.12 -46.68
N TRP A 357 8.70 11.63 -45.70
CA TRP A 357 8.52 10.21 -45.45
C TRP A 357 7.07 9.83 -45.15
N LYS A 358 6.59 8.76 -45.77
CA LYS A 358 5.23 8.27 -45.57
C LYS A 358 4.99 7.81 -44.13
N PRO A 359 3.97 8.36 -43.43
CA PRO A 359 3.63 7.88 -42.09
C PRO A 359 2.95 6.51 -42.12
N LYS A 360 3.19 5.71 -41.08
CA LYS A 360 2.49 4.45 -40.85
C LYS A 360 1.09 4.76 -40.29
N GLU A 361 0.03 4.26 -40.92
CA GLU A 361 -1.34 4.44 -40.49
C GLU A 361 -1.58 4.04 -39.02
N GLY A 362 -2.38 4.82 -38.31
CA GLY A 362 -2.72 4.57 -36.91
C GLY A 362 -1.56 4.78 -35.92
N ARG A 363 -0.41 5.30 -36.35
CA ARG A 363 0.77 5.51 -35.51
C ARG A 363 1.10 6.99 -35.24
N ILE A 364 0.18 7.88 -35.56
CA ILE A 364 0.28 9.29 -35.18
C ILE A 364 -0.42 9.48 -33.86
N LYS A 365 0.27 10.08 -32.87
CA LYS A 365 -0.28 10.39 -31.55
C LYS A 365 -0.02 11.85 -31.20
N ASP A 366 -1.07 12.58 -30.92
CA ASP A 366 -1.01 13.99 -30.53
C ASP A 366 -1.21 14.11 -29.01
N PHE A 367 -0.09 14.15 -28.29
CA PHE A 367 -0.08 14.42 -26.85
C PHE A 367 0.09 15.92 -26.54
N ILE A 368 0.13 16.81 -27.55
CA ILE A 368 0.07 18.26 -27.33
C ILE A 368 -1.38 18.68 -27.12
N ALA A 369 -2.27 18.23 -28.01
CA ALA A 369 -3.71 18.44 -27.90
C ALA A 369 -4.31 17.64 -26.72
N ASN A 370 -3.87 16.40 -26.52
CA ASN A 370 -4.34 15.49 -25.48
C ASN A 370 -3.18 15.06 -24.57
N PRO A 371 -2.73 15.89 -23.60
CA PRO A 371 -1.61 15.59 -22.74
C PRO A 371 -1.85 14.31 -21.89
N LYS A 372 -0.77 13.57 -21.61
CA LYS A 372 -0.86 12.47 -20.65
C LYS A 372 -1.10 12.99 -19.22
N PRO A 373 -1.63 12.16 -18.30
CA PRO A 373 -1.92 12.57 -16.92
C PRO A 373 -0.71 13.08 -16.13
N ASN A 374 0.49 12.63 -16.49
CA ASN A 374 1.75 13.09 -15.92
C ASN A 374 2.26 14.40 -16.56
N GLY A 375 1.43 15.08 -17.36
CA GLY A 375 1.77 16.34 -18.04
C GLY A 375 2.67 16.19 -19.27
N TYR A 376 2.95 14.97 -19.74
CA TYR A 376 3.76 14.72 -20.93
C TYR A 376 3.06 15.25 -22.19
N ARG A 377 3.80 16.04 -23.00
CA ARG A 377 3.34 16.60 -24.25
C ARG A 377 4.37 16.36 -25.35
N ALA A 378 3.95 15.83 -26.48
CA ALA A 378 4.74 15.66 -27.70
C ALA A 378 3.84 15.22 -28.85
N LEU A 379 4.27 15.43 -30.10
CA LEU A 379 3.74 14.71 -31.24
C LEU A 379 4.61 13.47 -31.47
N HIS A 380 3.99 12.32 -31.65
CA HIS A 380 4.67 11.08 -32.03
C HIS A 380 4.18 10.66 -33.40
N THR A 381 5.11 10.34 -34.29
CA THR A 381 4.80 9.72 -35.57
C THR A 381 5.80 8.62 -35.87
N THR A 382 5.33 7.56 -36.54
CA THR A 382 6.19 6.49 -37.05
C THR A 382 6.18 6.60 -38.57
N VAL A 383 7.35 6.74 -39.18
CA VAL A 383 7.49 6.91 -40.63
C VAL A 383 8.36 5.85 -41.25
N PHE A 384 8.15 5.54 -42.55
CA PHE A 384 9.07 4.77 -43.36
C PHE A 384 10.19 5.71 -43.82
N CYS A 385 11.31 5.64 -43.07
CA CYS A 385 12.49 6.48 -43.32
C CYS A 385 13.38 5.88 -44.41
N MET A 386 14.66 6.26 -44.50
CA MET A 386 15.63 5.73 -45.44
C MET A 386 15.72 4.22 -45.31
N ASP A 387 15.97 3.54 -46.44
CA ASP A 387 16.07 2.09 -46.54
C ASP A 387 14.79 1.35 -46.03
N ASP A 388 13.61 1.97 -46.18
CA ASP A 388 12.29 1.49 -45.69
C ASP A 388 12.25 1.16 -44.21
N GLN A 389 13.15 1.74 -43.41
CA GLN A 389 13.18 1.51 -41.97
C GLN A 389 12.09 2.28 -41.26
N LEU A 390 11.33 1.58 -40.39
CA LEU A 390 10.34 2.19 -39.52
C LEU A 390 11.02 2.88 -38.36
N VAL A 391 10.89 4.20 -38.26
CA VAL A 391 11.46 4.97 -37.16
C VAL A 391 10.40 5.81 -36.46
N GLU A 392 10.48 5.92 -35.15
CA GLU A 392 9.64 6.82 -34.35
C GLU A 392 10.28 8.20 -34.27
N ILE A 393 9.51 9.24 -34.61
CA ILE A 393 9.93 10.64 -34.51
C ILE A 393 9.06 11.32 -33.44
N GLN A 394 9.70 11.89 -32.44
CA GLN A 394 9.07 12.65 -31.36
C GLN A 394 9.35 14.15 -31.54
N ILE A 395 8.31 14.94 -31.68
CA ILE A 395 8.41 16.38 -31.90
C ILE A 395 7.80 17.10 -30.70
N ARG A 396 8.57 18.00 -30.10
CA ARG A 396 8.13 18.79 -28.93
C ARG A 396 8.93 20.07 -28.77
N THR A 397 8.42 21.03 -28.02
CA THR A 397 9.18 22.24 -27.70
C THR A 397 10.24 21.95 -26.64
N PHE A 398 11.25 22.86 -26.52
CA PHE A 398 12.24 22.80 -25.44
C PHE A 398 11.60 22.81 -24.07
N ALA A 399 10.53 23.59 -23.86
CA ALA A 399 9.79 23.61 -22.61
C ALA A 399 9.07 22.28 -22.32
N MET A 400 8.41 21.67 -23.32
CA MET A 400 7.78 20.35 -23.20
C MET A 400 8.82 19.26 -22.94
N HIS A 401 10.02 19.40 -23.52
CA HIS A 401 11.13 18.48 -23.29
C HIS A 401 11.59 18.53 -21.84
N ALA A 402 11.86 19.72 -21.33
CA ALA A 402 12.26 19.90 -19.94
C ALA A 402 11.19 19.36 -18.96
N MET A 403 9.91 19.64 -19.22
CA MET A 403 8.80 19.11 -18.42
C MET A 403 8.70 17.58 -18.48
N ALA A 404 8.96 16.97 -19.64
CA ALA A 404 8.94 15.50 -19.78
C ALA A 404 10.14 14.81 -19.12
N GLU A 405 11.27 15.46 -18.96
CA GLU A 405 12.48 14.90 -18.34
C GLU A 405 12.53 15.13 -16.84
N PHE A 406 12.13 16.31 -16.37
CA PHE A 406 12.24 16.73 -14.97
C PHE A 406 10.88 16.80 -14.23
N GLY A 407 9.77 16.76 -14.96
CA GLY A 407 8.44 16.69 -14.38
C GLY A 407 8.12 17.82 -13.40
N VAL A 408 7.62 17.42 -12.24
CA VAL A 408 7.22 18.33 -11.15
C VAL A 408 8.37 19.21 -10.65
N ALA A 409 9.61 18.81 -10.82
CA ALA A 409 10.78 19.60 -10.41
C ALA A 409 10.84 20.96 -11.14
N MET A 410 10.36 21.04 -12.37
CA MET A 410 10.30 22.28 -13.14
C MET A 410 9.30 23.33 -12.60
N HIS A 411 8.36 22.91 -11.73
CA HIS A 411 7.36 23.83 -11.17
C HIS A 411 7.99 24.92 -10.30
N TRP A 412 9.06 24.62 -9.56
CA TRP A 412 9.73 25.60 -8.71
C TRP A 412 10.52 26.62 -9.54
N HIS A 413 10.98 26.24 -10.73
CA HIS A 413 11.71 27.14 -11.64
C HIS A 413 10.78 28.16 -12.32
N TYR A 414 9.54 27.79 -12.64
CA TYR A 414 8.58 28.66 -13.35
C TYR A 414 7.66 29.47 -12.43
N LYS A 415 7.79 29.38 -11.11
CA LYS A 415 6.96 30.13 -10.16
C LYS A 415 7.09 31.65 -10.34
N ASP A 416 8.22 32.11 -10.91
CA ASP A 416 8.52 33.51 -11.16
C ASP A 416 8.21 33.99 -12.60
N VAL A 417 7.82 33.10 -13.50
CA VAL A 417 7.66 33.41 -14.96
C VAL A 417 6.19 33.41 -15.46
N GLY A 418 5.22 33.51 -14.55
CA GLY A 418 3.82 33.80 -14.95
C GLY A 418 2.92 32.62 -15.30
N ASP A 419 1.64 32.85 -15.15
CA ASP A 419 0.46 31.99 -14.97
C ASP A 419 0.17 30.79 -15.91
N ARG A 420 0.86 30.57 -17.02
CA ARG A 420 0.46 29.59 -18.04
C ARG A 420 1.11 28.19 -17.90
N ALA A 421 2.26 28.08 -17.27
CA ALA A 421 2.90 26.78 -17.00
C ALA A 421 2.27 26.03 -15.81
N SER A 422 1.41 26.68 -15.09
CA SER A 422 0.85 26.36 -13.78
C SER A 422 -0.26 25.28 -13.78
N ALA A 423 -0.94 24.97 -14.91
CA ALA A 423 -2.10 24.07 -14.88
C ALA A 423 -1.71 22.60 -14.62
N SER A 424 -0.77 22.05 -15.38
CA SER A 424 -0.34 20.64 -15.21
C SER A 424 0.38 20.39 -13.89
N ALA A 425 1.16 21.35 -13.42
CA ALA A 425 1.83 21.26 -12.14
C ALA A 425 0.85 21.42 -10.96
N LYS A 426 -0.18 22.27 -11.10
CA LYS A 426 -1.28 22.36 -10.13
C LYS A 426 -2.09 21.05 -10.06
N GLU A 427 -2.32 20.41 -11.19
CA GLU A 427 -2.99 19.11 -11.28
C GLU A 427 -2.19 18.00 -10.57
N LEU A 428 -0.87 17.97 -10.80
CA LEU A 428 0.04 17.01 -10.18
C LEU A 428 0.15 17.23 -8.66
N LEU A 429 0.23 18.48 -8.22
CA LEU A 429 0.21 18.84 -6.81
C LEU A 429 -1.17 18.61 -6.17
N SER A 430 -2.26 18.75 -6.95
CA SER A 430 -3.61 18.42 -6.48
C SER A 430 -3.76 16.92 -6.21
N TRP A 431 -3.16 16.08 -7.06
CA TRP A 431 -3.13 14.63 -6.85
C TRP A 431 -2.37 14.25 -5.56
N LEU A 432 -1.20 14.86 -5.31
CA LEU A 432 -0.48 14.67 -4.05
C LEU A 432 -1.30 15.10 -2.83
N ARG A 433 -2.03 16.22 -2.92
CA ARG A 433 -2.95 16.67 -1.86
C ARG A 433 -4.13 15.72 -1.68
N GLN A 434 -4.72 15.24 -2.77
CA GLN A 434 -5.81 14.25 -2.71
C GLN A 434 -5.37 12.97 -2.00
N LEU A 435 -4.14 12.49 -2.24
CA LEU A 435 -3.58 11.35 -1.52
C LEU A 435 -3.41 11.63 -0.02
N ALA A 436 -2.95 12.84 0.33
CA ALA A 436 -2.79 13.26 1.71
C ALA A 436 -4.15 13.42 2.43
N ASP A 437 -5.15 14.00 1.77
CA ASP A 437 -6.50 14.15 2.30
C ASP A 437 -7.20 12.79 2.44
N TRP A 438 -7.04 11.92 1.47
CA TRP A 438 -7.53 10.56 1.53
C TRP A 438 -6.93 9.76 2.69
N GLN A 439 -5.65 9.96 2.98
CA GLN A 439 -5.01 9.37 4.14
C GLN A 439 -5.57 9.89 5.48
N ARG A 440 -5.94 11.19 5.56
CA ARG A 440 -6.59 11.75 6.74
C ARG A 440 -7.99 11.15 6.95
N ASP A 441 -8.73 10.98 5.86
CA ASP A 441 -10.06 10.34 5.89
C ASP A 441 -9.96 8.86 6.32
N LEU A 442 -8.89 8.15 5.96
CA LEU A 442 -8.66 6.76 6.35
C LEU A 442 -8.26 6.58 7.81
N ARG A 443 -7.61 7.57 8.45
CA ARG A 443 -7.34 7.53 9.89
C ARG A 443 -8.62 7.55 10.72
N SER A 444 -9.71 8.08 10.17
CA SER A 444 -11.03 8.13 10.80
C SER A 444 -11.93 6.94 10.44
N SER A 445 -11.53 6.04 9.55
CA SER A 445 -12.31 4.89 9.07
C SER A 445 -11.58 3.56 9.32
N THR A 446 -12.35 2.49 9.50
CA THR A 446 -11.90 1.11 9.75
C THR A 446 -11.27 0.40 8.53
N VAL A 447 -10.83 1.14 7.52
CA VAL A 447 -10.17 0.60 6.33
C VAL A 447 -8.78 0.09 6.68
N SER A 448 -8.47 -1.14 6.31
CA SER A 448 -7.17 -1.75 6.61
C SER A 448 -6.04 -1.09 5.81
N ASP A 449 -4.83 -1.03 6.40
CA ASP A 449 -3.63 -0.51 5.72
C ASP A 449 -3.34 -1.23 4.39
N ALA A 450 -3.77 -2.48 4.25
CA ALA A 450 -3.65 -3.26 3.03
C ALA A 450 -4.56 -2.76 1.90
N GLU A 451 -5.81 -2.40 2.20
CA GLU A 451 -6.74 -1.82 1.22
C GLU A 451 -6.30 -0.44 0.73
N PHE A 452 -5.69 0.38 1.62
CA PHE A 452 -5.12 1.67 1.22
C PHE A 452 -4.05 1.52 0.16
N VAL A 453 -3.19 0.56 0.32
CA VAL A 453 -2.03 0.38 -0.56
C VAL A 453 -2.40 -0.31 -1.86
N GLU A 454 -3.32 -1.25 -1.81
CA GLU A 454 -3.88 -1.82 -3.03
C GLU A 454 -4.52 -0.72 -3.87
N ALA A 455 -5.19 0.20 -3.21
CA ALA A 455 -5.79 1.38 -3.78
C ALA A 455 -4.79 2.37 -4.40
N VAL A 456 -3.70 2.65 -3.69
CA VAL A 456 -2.61 3.52 -4.18
C VAL A 456 -1.82 2.82 -5.28
N LYS A 457 -1.59 1.51 -5.18
CA LYS A 457 -0.97 0.72 -6.24
C LYS A 457 -1.82 0.73 -7.51
N ASP A 458 -3.11 0.51 -7.40
CA ASP A 458 -4.02 0.55 -8.54
C ASP A 458 -4.02 1.90 -9.24
N ASP A 459 -3.95 3.00 -8.49
CA ASP A 459 -3.92 4.36 -9.05
C ASP A 459 -2.54 4.75 -9.64
N ILE A 460 -1.43 4.22 -9.10
CA ILE A 460 -0.07 4.55 -9.53
C ILE A 460 0.48 3.59 -10.60
N PHE A 461 0.17 2.28 -10.51
CA PHE A 461 0.88 1.23 -11.23
C PHE A 461 0.09 0.58 -12.37
N GLN A 462 -1.25 0.81 -12.47
CA GLN A 462 -2.03 0.22 -13.56
C GLN A 462 -1.86 1.01 -14.86
N GLU A 463 -1.79 0.29 -15.98
CA GLU A 463 -1.92 0.90 -17.33
C GLU A 463 -3.23 1.69 -17.37
N GLN A 464 -3.19 2.88 -17.96
CA GLN A 464 -4.34 3.76 -18.03
C GLN A 464 -5.02 3.68 -19.40
N ILE A 465 -6.34 3.73 -19.39
CA ILE A 465 -7.17 3.93 -20.55
C ILE A 465 -7.63 5.39 -20.63
N PHE A 466 -7.80 5.90 -21.83
CA PHE A 466 -8.29 7.24 -22.10
C PHE A 466 -9.70 7.16 -22.66
N VAL A 467 -10.66 7.68 -21.90
CA VAL A 467 -12.08 7.66 -22.24
C VAL A 467 -12.56 9.07 -22.46
N PHE A 468 -13.33 9.29 -23.53
CA PHE A 468 -13.79 10.60 -23.94
C PHE A 468 -15.21 10.87 -23.43
N THR A 469 -15.46 12.11 -23.01
CA THR A 469 -16.83 12.59 -22.84
C THR A 469 -17.42 12.98 -24.20
N PRO A 470 -18.75 13.08 -24.36
CA PRO A 470 -19.37 13.57 -25.59
C PRO A 470 -18.94 14.98 -25.98
N LYS A 471 -18.36 15.75 -25.05
CA LYS A 471 -17.80 17.09 -25.30
C LYS A 471 -16.35 17.07 -25.78
N GLY A 472 -15.76 15.86 -25.94
CA GLY A 472 -14.36 15.71 -26.34
C GLY A 472 -13.35 15.83 -25.21
N GLU A 473 -13.80 15.96 -23.94
CA GLU A 473 -12.86 15.93 -22.80
C GLU A 473 -12.32 14.52 -22.58
N VAL A 474 -11.01 14.40 -22.44
CA VAL A 474 -10.35 13.13 -22.13
C VAL A 474 -10.29 12.93 -20.61
N LYS A 475 -10.66 11.74 -20.15
CA LYS A 475 -10.49 11.33 -18.76
C LYS A 475 -9.65 10.05 -18.72
N ASP A 476 -8.63 10.07 -17.86
CA ASP A 476 -7.77 8.93 -17.60
C ASP A 476 -8.39 8.04 -16.53
N LEU A 477 -8.34 6.72 -16.75
CA LEU A 477 -8.84 5.70 -15.83
C LEU A 477 -7.90 4.48 -15.85
N PRO A 478 -7.74 3.75 -14.75
CA PRO A 478 -7.05 2.46 -14.78
C PRO A 478 -7.70 1.47 -15.75
N VAL A 479 -6.92 0.57 -16.33
CA VAL A 479 -7.45 -0.56 -17.14
C VAL A 479 -8.44 -1.37 -16.30
N GLY A 480 -9.55 -1.79 -16.92
CA GLY A 480 -10.62 -2.51 -16.22
C GLY A 480 -11.63 -1.60 -15.51
N SER A 481 -11.51 -0.28 -15.64
CA SER A 481 -12.48 0.67 -15.08
C SER A 481 -13.82 0.58 -15.77
N THR A 482 -14.88 0.91 -15.03
CA THR A 482 -16.27 0.80 -15.45
C THR A 482 -16.89 2.17 -15.73
N PRO A 483 -18.08 2.24 -16.38
CA PRO A 483 -18.83 3.48 -16.52
C PRO A 483 -19.14 4.19 -15.20
N LEU A 484 -19.25 3.44 -14.11
CA LEU A 484 -19.45 4.01 -12.79
C LEU A 484 -18.20 4.75 -12.32
N ASP A 485 -17.01 4.17 -12.52
CA ASP A 485 -15.72 4.83 -12.24
C ASP A 485 -15.58 6.11 -13.07
N PHE A 486 -15.93 6.06 -14.35
CA PHE A 486 -15.91 7.21 -15.25
C PHE A 486 -16.86 8.33 -14.78
N ALA A 487 -18.06 7.99 -14.34
CA ALA A 487 -19.04 8.94 -13.80
C ALA A 487 -18.46 9.69 -12.57
N TYR A 488 -17.83 8.97 -11.65
CA TYR A 488 -17.16 9.55 -10.48
C TYR A 488 -15.89 10.34 -10.82
N ARG A 489 -15.22 10.01 -11.94
CA ARG A 489 -14.08 10.75 -12.47
C ARG A 489 -14.48 12.09 -13.07
N ILE A 490 -15.66 12.17 -13.68
CA ILE A 490 -16.21 13.43 -14.19
C ILE A 490 -16.57 14.36 -13.01
N HIS A 491 -17.49 13.92 -12.14
CA HIS A 491 -17.89 14.67 -10.97
C HIS A 491 -18.66 13.78 -9.98
N SER A 492 -18.50 14.00 -8.67
CA SER A 492 -19.19 13.21 -7.64
C SER A 492 -20.73 13.21 -7.81
N LYS A 493 -21.34 14.36 -8.11
CA LYS A 493 -22.80 14.44 -8.36
C LYS A 493 -23.25 13.65 -9.59
N VAL A 494 -22.41 13.48 -10.60
CA VAL A 494 -22.68 12.64 -11.77
C VAL A 494 -22.60 11.18 -11.38
N GLY A 495 -21.58 10.82 -10.63
CA GLY A 495 -21.43 9.49 -10.05
C GLY A 495 -22.61 9.10 -9.16
N ASP A 496 -22.99 9.95 -8.20
CA ASP A 496 -24.08 9.69 -7.26
C ASP A 496 -25.45 9.50 -7.96
N ARG A 497 -25.63 10.03 -9.16
CA ARG A 497 -26.88 9.94 -9.94
C ARG A 497 -26.76 9.06 -11.18
N CYS A 498 -25.73 8.26 -11.29
CA CYS A 498 -25.49 7.40 -12.45
C CYS A 498 -26.59 6.32 -12.54
N ALA A 499 -27.37 6.34 -13.62
CA ALA A 499 -28.41 5.36 -13.92
C ALA A 499 -27.99 4.35 -15.00
N GLY A 500 -26.96 4.69 -15.80
CA GLY A 500 -26.47 3.88 -16.91
C GLY A 500 -25.44 4.63 -17.74
N ALA A 501 -24.93 3.98 -18.77
CA ALA A 501 -24.01 4.60 -19.70
C ALA A 501 -24.29 4.20 -21.15
N ARG A 502 -23.91 5.07 -22.10
CA ARG A 502 -23.96 4.80 -23.52
C ARG A 502 -22.57 4.97 -24.12
N ILE A 503 -22.19 4.02 -24.96
CA ILE A 503 -21.00 4.17 -25.79
C ILE A 503 -21.43 4.71 -27.15
N ILE A 504 -20.74 5.74 -27.60
CA ILE A 504 -20.96 6.37 -28.91
C ILE A 504 -19.85 5.86 -29.84
N THR A 505 -20.24 5.16 -30.90
CA THR A 505 -19.33 4.63 -31.94
C THR A 505 -19.68 5.25 -33.29
N GLU A 506 -18.66 5.58 -34.06
CA GLU A 506 -18.85 5.95 -35.48
C GLU A 506 -19.18 4.67 -36.28
N SER A 507 -20.23 4.71 -37.08
CA SER A 507 -20.59 3.59 -37.96
C SER A 507 -19.66 3.55 -39.17
N THR A 508 -18.84 2.51 -39.27
CA THR A 508 -17.95 2.24 -40.41
C THR A 508 -18.62 1.42 -41.54
N SER A 509 -19.93 1.34 -41.61
CA SER A 509 -20.60 0.66 -42.71
C SER A 509 -20.90 1.63 -43.85
N GLY A 510 -20.22 1.34 -44.97
CA GLY A 510 -20.12 2.12 -46.19
C GLY A 510 -21.41 2.71 -46.79
N VAL A 511 -21.20 3.87 -47.44
CA VAL A 511 -22.00 4.45 -48.47
C VAL A 511 -23.47 4.76 -48.13
N THR A 512 -23.69 5.90 -47.46
CA THR A 512 -24.72 6.93 -47.81
C THR A 512 -24.61 8.10 -46.81
N GLU A 513 -24.81 9.31 -47.32
CA GLU A 513 -24.77 10.59 -46.62
C GLU A 513 -25.49 10.60 -45.26
N GLY A 514 -24.76 10.92 -44.19
CA GLY A 514 -25.24 11.20 -42.84
C GLY A 514 -24.53 10.36 -41.81
N ASP A 515 -23.50 10.94 -41.15
CA ASP A 515 -22.85 10.37 -39.95
C ASP A 515 -23.89 10.04 -38.87
N ARG A 516 -24.40 8.81 -38.85
CA ARG A 516 -25.23 8.30 -37.74
C ARG A 516 -24.31 7.76 -36.66
N LEU A 517 -24.09 8.56 -35.63
CA LEU A 517 -23.50 8.09 -34.37
C LEU A 517 -24.39 6.95 -33.82
N VAL A 518 -23.85 5.75 -33.79
CA VAL A 518 -24.55 4.59 -33.17
C VAL A 518 -24.28 4.63 -31.69
N THR A 519 -25.33 4.79 -30.88
CA THR A 519 -25.25 4.76 -29.43
C THR A 519 -25.68 3.39 -28.91
N ARG A 520 -24.85 2.75 -28.14
CA ARG A 520 -25.15 1.46 -27.48
C ARG A 520 -25.20 1.65 -25.97
N MET A 521 -26.32 1.27 -25.34
CA MET A 521 -26.36 1.18 -23.87
C MET A 521 -25.44 0.06 -23.38
N VAL A 522 -24.68 0.33 -22.31
CA VAL A 522 -23.83 -0.65 -21.64
C VAL A 522 -24.19 -0.73 -20.16
N PRO A 523 -24.04 -1.91 -19.54
CA PRO A 523 -24.25 -2.07 -18.10
C PRO A 523 -23.18 -1.34 -17.29
N LEU A 524 -23.43 -1.12 -15.99
CA LEU A 524 -22.50 -0.36 -15.12
C LEU A 524 -21.21 -1.11 -14.78
N ASP A 525 -21.16 -2.41 -15.02
CA ASP A 525 -20.01 -3.31 -14.84
C ASP A 525 -19.22 -3.54 -16.14
N TYR A 526 -19.59 -2.87 -17.25
CA TYR A 526 -18.87 -2.94 -18.52
C TYR A 526 -17.43 -2.42 -18.35
N GLU A 527 -16.44 -3.16 -18.87
CA GLU A 527 -15.05 -2.72 -18.89
C GLU A 527 -14.79 -1.76 -20.05
N LEU A 528 -14.47 -0.50 -19.71
CA LEU A 528 -14.20 0.56 -20.68
C LEU A 528 -12.88 0.32 -21.41
N LYS A 529 -12.85 0.68 -22.70
CA LYS A 529 -11.67 0.59 -23.55
C LYS A 529 -11.12 1.97 -23.89
N SER A 530 -9.80 2.05 -24.13
CA SER A 530 -9.19 3.31 -24.56
C SER A 530 -9.72 3.76 -25.91
N GLY A 531 -10.09 5.04 -26.00
CA GLY A 531 -10.66 5.64 -27.22
C GLY A 531 -12.18 5.67 -27.27
N GLU A 532 -12.88 5.02 -26.33
CA GLU A 532 -14.35 5.04 -26.31
C GLU A 532 -14.91 6.40 -25.88
N ILE A 533 -15.97 6.85 -26.54
CA ILE A 533 -16.75 8.04 -26.17
C ILE A 533 -17.93 7.57 -25.31
N VAL A 534 -17.97 7.98 -24.04
CA VAL A 534 -18.94 7.50 -23.06
C VAL A 534 -19.84 8.63 -22.57
N GLU A 535 -21.14 8.46 -22.73
CA GLU A 535 -22.17 9.33 -22.17
C GLU A 535 -22.77 8.69 -20.91
N ILE A 536 -22.68 9.40 -19.78
CA ILE A 536 -23.31 8.96 -18.53
C ILE A 536 -24.76 9.40 -18.47
N VAL A 537 -25.67 8.44 -18.35
CA VAL A 537 -27.09 8.69 -18.14
C VAL A 537 -27.35 8.89 -16.66
N THR A 538 -27.83 10.07 -16.27
CA THR A 538 -28.14 10.38 -14.88
C THR A 538 -29.65 10.40 -14.63
N SER A 539 -30.08 9.95 -13.45
CA SER A 539 -31.47 10.04 -12.97
C SER A 539 -31.54 10.74 -11.61
N ARG A 540 -32.64 11.44 -11.36
CA ARG A 540 -32.89 12.05 -10.04
C ARG A 540 -33.18 11.02 -8.94
N THR A 541 -33.64 9.84 -9.33
CA THR A 541 -33.98 8.73 -8.43
C THR A 541 -32.81 7.77 -8.20
N ALA A 542 -31.77 7.83 -9.05
CA ALA A 542 -30.58 7.00 -8.87
C ALA A 542 -29.75 7.54 -7.71
N HIS A 543 -29.28 6.62 -6.88
CA HIS A 543 -28.40 6.90 -5.74
C HIS A 543 -27.46 5.70 -5.50
N PRO A 544 -26.29 5.91 -4.92
CA PRO A 544 -25.36 4.85 -4.60
C PRO A 544 -25.98 3.78 -3.71
N THR A 545 -25.81 2.52 -4.10
CA THR A 545 -26.21 1.34 -3.33
C THR A 545 -24.98 0.54 -2.93
N ARG A 546 -25.12 -0.40 -1.97
CA ARG A 546 -24.01 -1.30 -1.59
C ARG A 546 -23.52 -2.14 -2.76
N ASP A 547 -24.40 -2.50 -3.70
CA ASP A 547 -24.07 -3.27 -4.90
C ASP A 547 -23.10 -2.50 -5.83
N TRP A 548 -23.15 -1.18 -5.84
CA TRP A 548 -22.21 -0.36 -6.60
C TRP A 548 -20.75 -0.56 -6.21
N LEU A 549 -20.48 -0.98 -4.98
CA LEU A 549 -19.13 -1.33 -4.54
C LEU A 549 -18.56 -2.56 -5.27
N ASN A 550 -19.42 -3.42 -5.84
CA ASN A 550 -19.01 -4.56 -6.64
C ASN A 550 -18.68 -4.14 -8.08
N PHE A 551 -19.33 -3.10 -8.59
CA PHE A 551 -19.14 -2.59 -9.97
C PHE A 551 -17.98 -1.61 -10.05
N ALA A 552 -17.82 -0.72 -9.05
CA ALA A 552 -16.73 0.23 -9.00
C ALA A 552 -15.40 -0.50 -8.81
N ARG A 553 -14.45 -0.27 -9.73
CA ARG A 553 -13.10 -0.82 -9.70
C ARG A 553 -12.12 0.16 -9.08
N THR A 554 -12.28 1.46 -9.36
CA THR A 554 -11.37 2.46 -8.83
C THR A 554 -11.65 2.72 -7.35
N THR A 555 -10.57 2.90 -6.61
CA THR A 555 -10.64 3.20 -5.16
C THR A 555 -11.24 4.56 -4.88
N ALA A 556 -11.02 5.52 -5.78
CA ALA A 556 -11.65 6.85 -5.70
C ALA A 556 -13.18 6.77 -5.78
N ALA A 557 -13.74 5.98 -6.72
CA ALA A 557 -15.17 5.77 -6.83
C ALA A 557 -15.71 5.02 -5.61
N ARG A 558 -15.06 3.92 -5.20
CA ARG A 558 -15.46 3.12 -4.01
C ARG A 558 -15.44 3.96 -2.73
N SER A 559 -14.44 4.82 -2.54
CA SER A 559 -14.36 5.72 -1.38
C SER A 559 -15.51 6.73 -1.37
N LYS A 560 -15.82 7.35 -2.52
CA LYS A 560 -16.94 8.29 -2.64
C LYS A 560 -18.29 7.60 -2.41
N ILE A 561 -18.49 6.38 -2.93
CA ILE A 561 -19.69 5.56 -2.69
C ILE A 561 -19.82 5.24 -1.19
N ARG A 562 -18.75 4.74 -0.54
CA ARG A 562 -18.75 4.47 0.91
C ARG A 562 -19.10 5.71 1.72
N ARG A 563 -18.51 6.87 1.36
CA ARG A 563 -18.79 8.14 2.02
C ARG A 563 -20.26 8.55 1.86
N TYR A 564 -20.81 8.41 0.64
CA TYR A 564 -22.23 8.68 0.38
C TYR A 564 -23.11 7.78 1.25
N LEU A 565 -22.88 6.47 1.25
CA LEU A 565 -23.62 5.49 2.05
C LEU A 565 -23.53 5.83 3.55
N LYS A 566 -22.32 6.10 4.05
CA LYS A 566 -22.11 6.48 5.46
C LYS A 566 -22.89 7.74 5.85
N THR A 567 -22.95 8.71 4.96
CA THR A 567 -23.64 9.99 5.23
C THR A 567 -25.17 9.86 5.15
N HIS A 568 -25.69 9.11 4.17
CA HIS A 568 -27.13 9.02 3.90
C HIS A 568 -27.79 7.85 4.62
N GLU A 569 -27.06 6.81 4.96
CA GLU A 569 -27.52 5.72 5.83
C GLU A 569 -27.34 6.03 7.33
N ARG A 570 -26.69 7.16 7.68
CA ARG A 570 -26.41 7.51 9.08
C ARG A 570 -27.66 7.55 9.91
N ASP A 571 -28.70 8.24 9.44
CA ASP A 571 -29.96 8.38 10.17
C ASP A 571 -30.72 7.06 10.30
N ILE A 572 -30.69 6.24 9.25
CA ILE A 572 -31.25 4.88 9.26
C ILE A 572 -30.45 3.99 10.21
N ASN A 573 -29.13 4.06 10.16
CA ASN A 573 -28.26 3.29 11.04
C ASN A 573 -28.38 3.74 12.50
N ILE A 574 -28.63 5.01 12.79
CA ILE A 574 -28.94 5.50 14.16
C ILE A 574 -30.20 4.84 14.67
N GLN A 575 -31.25 4.78 13.86
CA GLN A 575 -32.51 4.14 14.27
C GLN A 575 -32.34 2.64 14.48
N ILE A 576 -31.72 1.95 13.54
CA ILE A 576 -31.43 0.50 13.65
C ILE A 576 -30.55 0.22 14.88
N GLY A 577 -29.52 1.03 15.10
CA GLY A 577 -28.62 0.91 16.26
C GLY A 577 -29.33 1.14 17.58
N ARG A 578 -30.24 2.13 17.63
CA ARG A 578 -31.09 2.40 18.77
C ARG A 578 -32.02 1.22 19.09
N GLU A 579 -32.67 0.67 18.09
CA GLU A 579 -33.53 -0.52 18.25
C GLU A 579 -32.77 -1.77 18.70
N ARG A 580 -31.57 -1.98 18.13
CA ARG A 580 -30.71 -3.11 18.51
C ARG A 580 -30.21 -2.99 19.93
N LEU A 581 -29.73 -1.81 20.33
CA LEU A 581 -29.24 -1.55 21.68
C LEU A 581 -30.39 -1.61 22.68
N ASP A 582 -31.55 -1.06 22.37
CA ASP A 582 -32.77 -1.09 23.19
C ASP A 582 -33.22 -2.52 23.48
N ARG A 583 -33.27 -3.36 22.43
CA ARG A 583 -33.63 -4.77 22.55
C ARG A 583 -32.64 -5.51 23.44
N GLU A 584 -31.34 -5.26 23.27
CA GLU A 584 -30.27 -5.89 24.05
C GLU A 584 -30.36 -5.47 25.53
N LEU A 585 -30.56 -4.19 25.83
CA LEU A 585 -30.70 -3.69 27.17
C LEU A 585 -31.94 -4.29 27.86
N LYS A 586 -33.06 -4.46 27.14
CA LYS A 586 -34.27 -5.12 27.65
C LYS A 586 -34.05 -6.58 27.95
N VAL A 587 -33.32 -7.30 27.12
CA VAL A 587 -32.89 -8.69 27.36
C VAL A 587 -32.02 -8.80 28.60
N LEU A 588 -31.16 -7.82 28.86
CA LEU A 588 -30.32 -7.73 30.04
C LEU A 588 -31.03 -7.21 31.30
N GLY A 589 -32.36 -7.01 31.26
CA GLY A 589 -33.18 -6.66 32.41
C GLY A 589 -33.39 -5.14 32.63
N VAL A 590 -32.97 -4.31 31.69
CA VAL A 590 -33.22 -2.85 31.76
C VAL A 590 -34.58 -2.55 31.13
N VAL A 591 -35.62 -2.46 31.93
CA VAL A 591 -37.03 -2.35 31.47
C VAL A 591 -37.28 -1.17 30.51
N ARG A 592 -36.61 -0.04 30.74
CA ARG A 592 -36.73 1.17 29.91
C ARG A 592 -35.78 1.21 28.72
N GLY A 593 -34.90 0.22 28.58
CA GLY A 593 -33.96 0.14 27.44
C GLY A 593 -33.10 1.42 27.32
N VAL A 594 -32.98 1.92 26.08
CA VAL A 594 -32.21 3.14 25.78
C VAL A 594 -32.78 4.41 26.44
N GLU A 595 -34.09 4.45 26.76
CA GLU A 595 -34.71 5.57 27.45
C GLU A 595 -34.29 5.69 28.94
N ALA A 596 -33.60 4.69 29.47
CA ALA A 596 -33.01 4.75 30.82
C ALA A 596 -31.65 5.49 30.84
N LEU A 597 -31.09 5.85 29.69
CA LEU A 597 -29.83 6.59 29.58
C LEU A 597 -30.05 8.04 30.01
N THR A 598 -29.22 8.52 30.95
CA THR A 598 -29.16 9.92 31.35
C THR A 598 -28.01 10.60 30.60
N GLU A 599 -28.07 11.95 30.51
CA GLU A 599 -27.00 12.73 29.85
C GLU A 599 -25.60 12.44 30.41
N ASP A 600 -25.47 12.09 31.69
CA ASP A 600 -24.20 11.75 32.32
C ASP A 600 -23.66 10.38 31.81
N VAL A 601 -24.55 9.44 31.53
CA VAL A 601 -24.19 8.13 30.98
C VAL A 601 -23.86 8.24 29.51
N GLU A 602 -24.54 9.09 28.76
CA GLU A 602 -24.19 9.38 27.34
C GLU A 602 -22.83 10.05 27.24
N LYS A 603 -22.50 11.04 28.05
CA LYS A 603 -21.18 11.68 28.12
C LYS A 603 -20.08 10.67 28.50
N TRP A 604 -20.35 9.79 29.46
CA TRP A 604 -19.43 8.74 29.81
C TRP A 604 -19.18 7.76 28.63
N LEU A 605 -20.22 7.42 27.88
CA LEU A 605 -20.07 6.60 26.66
C LEU A 605 -19.22 7.31 25.60
N GLU A 606 -19.38 8.62 25.43
CA GLU A 606 -18.57 9.42 24.51
C GLU A 606 -17.07 9.37 24.88
N GLU A 607 -16.75 9.48 26.17
CA GLU A 607 -15.38 9.36 26.68
C GLU A 607 -14.81 7.95 26.47
N GLU A 608 -15.60 6.91 26.76
CA GLU A 608 -15.18 5.50 26.65
C GLU A 608 -14.96 5.07 25.20
N TYR A 609 -15.65 5.68 24.23
CA TYR A 609 -15.56 5.38 22.81
C TYR A 609 -14.81 6.47 21.99
N ASN A 610 -13.75 7.06 22.58
CA ASN A 610 -12.83 8.02 21.95
C ASN A 610 -13.50 9.32 21.45
N GLY A 611 -14.44 9.88 22.20
CA GLY A 611 -15.09 11.15 21.88
C GLY A 611 -16.12 11.05 20.75
N LYS A 612 -16.60 9.86 20.41
CA LYS A 612 -17.72 9.68 19.48
C LYS A 612 -19.01 10.08 20.16
N SER A 613 -19.83 10.91 19.51
CA SER A 613 -21.16 11.24 20.03
C SER A 613 -22.02 9.98 20.18
N PHE A 614 -23.00 10.01 21.11
CA PHE A 614 -23.91 8.88 21.30
C PHE A 614 -24.64 8.48 20.00
N GLU A 615 -24.99 9.45 19.16
CA GLU A 615 -25.56 9.19 17.82
C GLU A 615 -24.58 8.47 16.89
N ASP A 616 -23.28 8.83 16.90
CA ASP A 616 -22.25 8.16 16.12
C ASP A 616 -21.99 6.73 16.61
N LEU A 617 -22.13 6.51 17.92
CA LEU A 617 -22.06 5.17 18.51
C LEU A 617 -23.26 4.32 18.05
N LEU A 618 -24.48 4.88 18.06
CA LEU A 618 -25.68 4.21 17.55
C LEU A 618 -25.56 3.92 16.04
N ALA A 619 -25.06 4.87 15.25
CA ALA A 619 -24.80 4.65 13.83
C ALA A 619 -23.79 3.52 13.60
N SER A 620 -22.75 3.43 14.44
CA SER A 620 -21.77 2.37 14.39
C SER A 620 -22.34 0.98 14.77
N ILE A 621 -23.30 0.95 15.71
CA ILE A 621 -24.04 -0.29 16.06
C ILE A 621 -24.97 -0.71 14.92
N GLY A 622 -25.68 0.24 14.30
CA GLY A 622 -26.55 -0.03 13.16
C GLY A 622 -25.83 -0.51 11.93
N GLY A 623 -24.60 0.00 11.70
CA GLY A 623 -23.71 -0.38 10.61
C GLY A 623 -22.90 -1.67 10.85
N ASP A 624 -23.12 -2.37 11.96
CA ASP A 624 -22.38 -3.58 12.39
C ASP A 624 -20.87 -3.36 12.68
N ASP A 625 -20.42 -2.11 12.80
CA ASP A 625 -19.05 -1.74 13.18
C ASP A 625 -18.76 -2.02 14.67
N ILE A 626 -19.77 -1.90 15.52
CA ILE A 626 -19.69 -2.16 16.96
C ILE A 626 -20.81 -3.11 17.37
N ARG A 627 -20.45 -4.17 18.10
CA ARG A 627 -21.43 -5.15 18.58
C ARG A 627 -22.28 -4.56 19.72
N GLN A 628 -23.61 -4.53 19.56
CA GLN A 628 -24.57 -4.01 20.53
C GLN A 628 -24.39 -4.61 21.95
N HIS A 629 -24.10 -5.93 22.02
CA HIS A 629 -23.89 -6.64 23.27
C HIS A 629 -22.71 -6.09 24.10
N ALA A 630 -21.61 -5.72 23.44
CA ALA A 630 -20.45 -5.16 24.11
C ALA A 630 -20.76 -3.78 24.74
N VAL A 631 -21.55 -2.94 24.06
CA VAL A 631 -21.97 -1.64 24.56
C VAL A 631 -22.97 -1.81 25.70
N ALA A 632 -23.93 -2.72 25.56
CA ALA A 632 -24.95 -2.98 26.59
C ALA A 632 -24.33 -3.53 27.90
N MET A 633 -23.33 -4.40 27.78
CA MET A 633 -22.61 -4.93 28.97
C MET A 633 -21.84 -3.82 29.71
N LYS A 634 -21.14 -2.94 28.98
CA LYS A 634 -20.44 -1.79 29.59
C LYS A 634 -21.39 -0.84 30.28
N LEU A 635 -22.57 -0.59 29.70
CA LEU A 635 -23.61 0.20 30.31
C LEU A 635 -24.12 -0.43 31.64
N LEU A 636 -24.33 -1.74 31.64
CA LEU A 636 -24.73 -2.47 32.85
C LEU A 636 -23.67 -2.39 33.94
N GLU A 637 -22.40 -2.61 33.61
CA GLU A 637 -21.28 -2.45 34.56
C GLU A 637 -21.28 -1.02 35.18
N ARG A 638 -21.48 -0.02 34.33
CA ARG A 638 -21.55 1.40 34.80
C ARG A 638 -22.72 1.64 35.70
N TRP A 639 -23.91 1.14 35.38
CA TRP A 639 -25.11 1.28 36.26
C TRP A 639 -24.95 0.53 37.58
N GLN A 640 -24.33 -0.59 37.62
CA GLN A 640 -24.01 -1.32 38.85
C GLN A 640 -23.06 -0.50 39.73
N GLN A 641 -22.02 0.10 39.15
CA GLN A 641 -21.13 1.02 39.86
C GLN A 641 -21.82 2.26 40.42
N LEU A 642 -22.82 2.80 39.70
CA LEU A 642 -23.60 3.96 40.14
C LEU A 642 -24.66 3.60 41.23
N ARG A 643 -25.13 2.34 41.30
CA ARG A 643 -26.10 1.86 42.32
C ARG A 643 -25.44 1.54 43.66
N GLU A 644 -24.22 1.05 43.65
CA GLU A 644 -23.52 0.68 44.88
C GLU A 644 -23.39 1.79 45.96
N PRO A 645 -23.32 3.10 45.64
CA PRO A 645 -23.29 4.16 46.68
C PRO A 645 -24.61 4.49 47.34
N ARG A 646 -25.78 4.13 46.77
CA ARG A 646 -27.09 4.55 47.30
C ARG A 646 -27.72 3.59 48.28
N GLU A 647 -27.39 2.28 48.19
CA GLU A 647 -27.96 1.27 49.12
C GLU A 647 -27.19 1.18 50.45
N ARG A 648 -26.00 1.79 50.55
CA ARG A 648 -25.16 1.78 51.79
C ARG A 648 -25.42 2.94 52.74
N LYS A 649 -26.45 3.76 52.54
CA LYS A 649 -26.73 4.92 53.41
C LYS A 649 -27.81 4.72 54.47
N GLU A 650 -28.38 3.54 54.64
CA GLU A 650 -29.43 3.31 55.61
C GLU A 650 -29.14 2.22 56.68
N GLU A 651 -27.95 1.64 56.79
CA GLU A 651 -27.64 0.79 57.96
C GLU A 651 -26.17 0.93 58.39
N GLU A 652 -26.03 1.43 59.65
CA GLU A 652 -25.00 1.22 60.68
C GLU A 652 -23.65 1.96 60.61
N GLU A 653 -23.34 2.57 61.77
CA GLU A 653 -22.12 3.25 62.22
C GLU A 653 -20.88 2.35 62.28
N PRO A 654 -19.66 2.90 62.30
CA PRO A 654 -18.47 2.26 61.87
C PRO A 654 -17.69 1.52 62.99
N LEU A 655 -17.14 0.37 62.71
CA LEU A 655 -16.01 -0.24 63.40
C LEU A 655 -14.76 -0.35 62.50
N PRO A 656 -13.55 -0.27 63.03
CA PRO A 656 -12.40 0.23 62.36
C PRO A 656 -11.71 -0.81 61.42
N LEU A 657 -11.11 -0.27 60.37
CA LEU A 657 -10.38 -0.93 59.26
C LEU A 657 -9.22 -1.82 59.70
N PRO A 658 -8.98 -2.89 59.02
CA PRO A 658 -7.62 -3.34 58.72
C PRO A 658 -7.31 -3.26 57.24
N THR A 659 -6.09 -2.92 57.00
CA THR A 659 -5.31 -2.69 55.79
C THR A 659 -5.57 -3.58 54.60
N ALA A 660 -5.53 -3.00 53.41
CA ALA A 660 -5.73 -3.55 52.08
C ALA A 660 -4.88 -4.80 51.79
N ALA A 661 -5.57 -5.83 51.30
CA ALA A 661 -4.95 -6.93 50.58
C ALA A 661 -5.34 -6.90 49.11
N PRO A 662 -4.46 -7.33 48.17
CA PRO A 662 -4.67 -7.13 46.73
C PRO A 662 -5.77 -8.04 46.18
N LYS A 663 -6.49 -7.53 45.18
CA LYS A 663 -7.55 -8.23 44.44
C LYS A 663 -7.04 -9.54 43.87
N GLN A 664 -7.53 -10.64 44.37
CA GLN A 664 -7.29 -11.97 43.82
C GLN A 664 -8.16 -12.21 42.61
N GLY A 665 -7.51 -12.37 41.43
CA GLY A 665 -8.16 -12.97 40.28
C GLY A 665 -8.55 -14.42 40.60
N SER A 666 -9.71 -14.86 40.06
CA SER A 666 -10.28 -16.19 40.24
C SER A 666 -9.26 -17.31 40.02
N SER A 667 -8.63 -17.75 41.07
CA SER A 667 -7.79 -18.95 41.08
C SER A 667 -8.69 -20.17 41.28
N ALA A 668 -8.78 -21.04 40.24
CA ALA A 668 -9.28 -22.37 40.41
C ALA A 668 -8.51 -23.02 41.60
N HIS A 669 -9.21 -23.81 42.45
CA HIS A 669 -8.58 -24.56 43.55
C HIS A 669 -7.65 -25.67 43.01
N LEU A 670 -6.48 -25.25 42.53
CA LEU A 670 -5.45 -26.07 41.95
C LEU A 670 -4.13 -25.80 42.67
N GLN A 671 -3.46 -26.83 43.07
CA GLN A 671 -2.14 -26.74 43.70
C GLN A 671 -1.06 -27.20 42.75
N VAL A 672 -0.11 -26.32 42.52
CA VAL A 672 1.07 -26.60 41.69
C VAL A 672 2.15 -27.16 42.63
N ALA A 673 2.67 -28.34 42.35
CA ALA A 673 3.71 -28.95 43.17
C ALA A 673 4.97 -28.06 43.15
N GLY A 674 5.38 -27.61 44.37
CA GLY A 674 6.64 -26.89 44.59
C GLY A 674 6.61 -25.35 44.41
N VAL A 675 5.47 -24.72 44.05
CA VAL A 675 5.39 -23.26 43.88
C VAL A 675 4.09 -22.73 44.47
N SER A 676 4.18 -21.97 45.57
CA SER A 676 3.05 -21.26 46.15
C SER A 676 2.90 -19.88 45.49
N GLY A 677 1.66 -19.55 45.03
CA GLY A 677 1.35 -18.21 44.48
C GLY A 677 1.33 -18.06 42.96
N LEU A 678 1.46 -19.13 42.19
CA LEU A 678 1.36 -19.06 40.72
C LEU A 678 -0.11 -18.96 40.30
N MET A 679 -0.43 -17.99 39.46
CA MET A 679 -1.78 -17.89 38.87
C MET A 679 -2.03 -19.12 37.97
N THR A 680 -3.12 -19.86 38.24
CA THR A 680 -3.52 -21.02 37.46
C THR A 680 -4.78 -20.75 36.65
N ARG A 681 -4.84 -21.23 35.40
CA ARG A 681 -6.00 -21.17 34.52
C ARG A 681 -6.24 -22.50 33.85
N LEU A 682 -7.51 -22.89 33.68
CA LEU A 682 -7.89 -24.08 32.91
C LEU A 682 -7.75 -23.82 31.38
N ALA A 683 -7.24 -24.81 30.66
CA ALA A 683 -7.05 -24.72 29.22
C ALA A 683 -8.37 -24.87 28.46
N ASN A 684 -8.63 -23.98 27.55
CA ASN A 684 -9.84 -24.02 26.70
C ASN A 684 -9.81 -25.12 25.61
N CYS A 685 -8.64 -25.69 25.30
CA CYS A 685 -8.49 -26.69 24.25
C CYS A 685 -8.93 -28.11 24.67
N CYS A 686 -8.89 -28.43 25.98
CA CYS A 686 -9.26 -29.73 26.53
C CYS A 686 -10.25 -29.64 27.68
N CYS A 687 -10.58 -28.45 28.17
CA CYS A 687 -11.55 -28.16 29.23
C CYS A 687 -11.48 -29.15 30.39
N PRO A 688 -10.37 -29.18 31.17
CA PRO A 688 -10.19 -30.18 32.25
C PRO A 688 -11.26 -30.03 33.34
N LEU A 689 -11.78 -31.14 33.85
CA LEU A 689 -12.80 -31.21 34.91
C LEU A 689 -12.21 -31.87 36.15
N PRO A 690 -12.77 -31.56 37.35
CA PRO A 690 -12.38 -32.28 38.59
C PRO A 690 -12.52 -33.77 38.40
N GLY A 691 -11.43 -34.51 38.60
CA GLY A 691 -11.34 -35.96 38.38
C GLY A 691 -10.57 -36.36 37.12
N ASP A 692 -10.30 -35.40 36.21
CA ASP A 692 -9.36 -35.64 35.08
C ASP A 692 -7.91 -35.63 35.60
N GLU A 693 -7.05 -36.46 35.01
CA GLU A 693 -5.60 -36.33 35.21
C GLU A 693 -5.09 -35.07 34.49
N ILE A 694 -4.41 -34.18 35.23
CA ILE A 694 -4.02 -32.88 34.78
C ILE A 694 -2.52 -32.61 34.85
N VAL A 695 -2.04 -31.73 34.01
CA VAL A 695 -0.66 -31.22 33.96
C VAL A 695 -0.67 -29.73 33.66
N GLY A 696 0.18 -28.97 34.36
CA GLY A 696 0.35 -27.55 34.14
C GLY A 696 1.43 -27.25 33.12
N PHE A 697 1.21 -26.27 32.27
CA PHE A 697 2.21 -25.69 31.36
C PHE A 697 2.47 -24.25 31.77
N ILE A 698 3.71 -23.90 32.08
CA ILE A 698 4.10 -22.54 32.47
C ILE A 698 4.20 -21.67 31.22
N SER A 699 3.27 -20.71 31.08
CA SER A 699 3.21 -19.74 29.98
C SER A 699 3.99 -18.48 30.32
N ARG A 700 4.71 -17.90 29.35
CA ARG A 700 5.43 -16.62 29.52
C ARG A 700 4.41 -15.49 29.74
N GLY A 701 4.34 -15.01 30.99
CA GLY A 701 3.49 -13.86 31.37
C GLY A 701 2.02 -14.15 31.70
N LYS A 702 1.52 -15.42 31.60
CA LYS A 702 0.11 -15.78 31.89
C LYS A 702 -0.05 -16.81 33.04
N GLY A 703 0.98 -17.14 33.76
CA GLY A 703 0.97 -18.16 34.80
C GLY A 703 0.92 -19.60 34.26
N ALA A 704 0.45 -20.56 35.06
CA ALA A 704 0.32 -21.96 34.68
C ALA A 704 -1.04 -22.25 34.04
N ILE A 705 -1.03 -22.75 32.81
CA ILE A 705 -2.23 -23.20 32.09
C ILE A 705 -2.35 -24.72 32.33
N VAL A 706 -3.48 -25.14 32.91
CA VAL A 706 -3.71 -26.52 33.29
C VAL A 706 -4.47 -27.25 32.19
N HIS A 707 -3.87 -28.30 31.68
CA HIS A 707 -4.40 -29.16 30.64
C HIS A 707 -4.65 -30.56 31.19
N ARG A 708 -5.41 -31.36 30.47
CA ARG A 708 -5.46 -32.82 30.71
C ARG A 708 -4.16 -33.45 30.19
N THR A 709 -3.75 -34.54 30.82
CA THR A 709 -2.52 -35.29 30.47
C THR A 709 -2.56 -35.86 29.04
N ASP A 710 -3.76 -36.17 28.51
CA ASP A 710 -4.02 -36.70 27.17
C ASP A 710 -4.30 -35.63 26.09
N CYS A 711 -4.04 -34.37 26.38
CA CYS A 711 -4.28 -33.26 25.44
C CYS A 711 -3.19 -33.20 24.36
N GLN A 712 -3.58 -33.11 23.07
CA GLN A 712 -2.65 -33.01 21.94
C GLN A 712 -1.63 -31.88 22.06
N ASN A 713 -1.98 -30.79 22.73
CA ASN A 713 -1.04 -29.69 22.95
C ASN A 713 0.03 -30.11 23.99
N ILE A 714 -0.32 -30.94 24.99
CA ILE A 714 0.65 -31.44 25.95
C ILE A 714 1.63 -32.42 25.31
N ASP A 715 1.19 -33.26 24.37
CA ASP A 715 2.09 -34.12 23.62
C ASP A 715 3.15 -33.32 22.87
N ARG A 716 2.76 -32.20 22.23
CA ARG A 716 3.70 -31.28 21.56
C ARG A 716 4.65 -30.60 22.56
N TYR A 717 4.15 -30.21 23.73
CA TYR A 717 4.98 -29.59 24.77
C TYR A 717 5.95 -30.57 25.39
N ARG A 718 5.59 -31.87 25.55
CA ARG A 718 6.49 -32.93 25.97
C ARG A 718 7.67 -33.13 25.04
N GLU A 719 7.45 -32.93 23.72
CA GLU A 719 8.50 -33.07 22.71
C GLU A 719 9.43 -31.84 22.62
N ARG A 720 8.89 -30.62 22.83
CA ARG A 720 9.62 -29.39 22.54
C ARG A 720 10.02 -28.57 23.76
N GLU A 721 9.26 -28.61 24.85
CA GLU A 721 9.41 -27.72 26.01
C GLU A 721 9.12 -28.44 27.32
N ARG A 722 9.68 -29.61 27.51
CA ARG A 722 9.43 -30.50 28.67
C ARG A 722 9.70 -29.83 30.02
N GLU A 723 10.67 -28.92 30.08
CA GLU A 723 11.07 -28.19 31.29
C GLU A 723 10.00 -27.23 31.82
N ARG A 724 9.00 -26.92 31.02
CA ARG A 724 7.89 -26.00 31.37
C ARG A 724 6.63 -26.75 31.82
N LEU A 725 6.67 -28.07 31.87
CA LEU A 725 5.58 -28.90 32.38
C LEU A 725 5.75 -29.09 33.88
N VAL A 726 4.69 -28.80 34.64
CA VAL A 726 4.65 -28.92 36.11
C VAL A 726 3.52 -29.83 36.54
N SER A 727 3.72 -30.60 37.60
CA SER A 727 2.66 -31.43 38.20
C SER A 727 1.66 -30.54 38.91
N VAL A 728 0.37 -30.74 38.62
CA VAL A 728 -0.75 -30.02 39.23
C VAL A 728 -1.76 -31.05 39.78
N SER A 729 -2.32 -30.77 40.94
CA SER A 729 -3.37 -31.57 41.53
C SER A 729 -4.60 -30.72 41.86
N TRP A 730 -5.79 -31.37 41.80
CA TRP A 730 -7.03 -30.77 42.27
C TRP A 730 -7.02 -30.65 43.79
N THR A 731 -7.27 -29.48 44.35
CA THR A 731 -7.50 -29.24 45.77
C THR A 731 -9.00 -29.03 45.99
N SER A 732 -9.50 -29.60 47.08
CA SER A 732 -10.88 -29.69 47.57
C SER A 732 -12.00 -28.94 46.84
N MET A 733 -13.15 -29.63 46.68
CA MET A 733 -14.37 -29.19 45.99
C MET A 733 -14.98 -27.89 46.56
N GLY A 734 -14.73 -26.77 45.91
CA GLY A 734 -15.59 -25.60 46.02
C GLY A 734 -16.72 -25.70 44.98
N ARG A 735 -17.87 -25.08 45.22
CA ARG A 735 -18.97 -24.97 44.24
C ARG A 735 -18.54 -24.06 43.07
N GLN A 736 -17.78 -24.63 42.13
CA GLN A 736 -17.38 -23.93 40.91
C GLN A 736 -18.00 -24.64 39.72
N ARG A 737 -18.42 -23.86 38.70
CA ARG A 737 -18.97 -24.39 37.47
C ARG A 737 -17.89 -24.56 36.40
N TYR A 738 -18.00 -25.62 35.60
CA TYR A 738 -17.04 -26.00 34.60
C TYR A 738 -17.71 -26.20 33.24
N LEU A 739 -17.06 -25.77 32.20
CA LEU A 739 -17.55 -25.96 30.83
C LEU A 739 -17.14 -27.33 30.30
N ALA A 740 -18.13 -28.16 29.99
CA ALA A 740 -17.94 -29.51 29.42
C ALA A 740 -18.45 -29.55 27.98
N PRO A 741 -17.58 -29.51 26.97
CA PRO A 741 -17.98 -29.73 25.60
C PRO A 741 -18.34 -31.19 25.34
N ALA A 742 -19.46 -31.46 24.70
CA ALA A 742 -19.95 -32.79 24.36
C ALA A 742 -20.50 -32.82 22.92
N VAL A 743 -20.45 -33.98 22.31
CA VAL A 743 -20.98 -34.23 20.96
C VAL A 743 -22.04 -35.31 21.05
N ILE A 744 -23.20 -35.00 20.48
CA ILE A 744 -24.35 -35.91 20.40
C ILE A 744 -24.49 -36.36 18.95
N ILE A 745 -24.52 -37.66 18.74
CA ILE A 745 -24.77 -38.28 17.44
C ILE A 745 -26.21 -38.78 17.46
N ALA A 746 -27.04 -38.24 16.58
CA ALA A 746 -28.44 -38.57 16.56
C ALA A 746 -28.97 -38.70 15.13
N ARG A 747 -30.11 -39.38 14.97
CA ARG A 747 -30.90 -39.36 13.73
C ARG A 747 -31.66 -38.03 13.66
N ASP A 748 -31.50 -37.29 12.54
CA ASP A 748 -32.16 -35.99 12.38
C ASP A 748 -33.69 -36.14 12.36
N ARG A 749 -34.37 -35.31 13.12
CA ARG A 749 -35.83 -35.19 13.14
C ARG A 749 -36.28 -33.84 13.68
N ALA A 750 -37.49 -33.45 13.33
CA ALA A 750 -38.10 -32.25 13.88
C ALA A 750 -38.23 -32.34 15.41
N GLY A 751 -37.81 -31.26 16.11
CA GLY A 751 -37.90 -31.16 17.57
C GLY A 751 -36.79 -31.84 18.33
N LEU A 752 -35.78 -32.48 17.71
CA LEU A 752 -34.67 -33.15 18.38
C LEU A 752 -33.90 -32.24 19.34
N ILE A 753 -33.51 -31.05 18.92
CA ILE A 753 -32.78 -30.10 19.77
C ILE A 753 -33.65 -29.65 20.94
N ARG A 754 -34.96 -29.40 20.73
CA ARG A 754 -35.90 -29.09 21.81
C ARG A 754 -35.94 -30.16 22.90
N ASP A 755 -36.05 -31.43 22.47
CA ASP A 755 -36.17 -32.57 23.38
C ASP A 755 -34.85 -32.77 24.15
N ILE A 756 -33.70 -32.60 23.52
CA ILE A 756 -32.38 -32.60 24.18
C ILE A 756 -32.28 -31.44 25.18
N ALA A 757 -32.67 -30.24 24.79
CA ALA A 757 -32.60 -29.06 25.65
C ALA A 757 -33.52 -29.22 26.89
N ALA A 758 -34.72 -29.78 26.74
CA ALA A 758 -35.63 -30.08 27.85
C ALA A 758 -34.99 -31.02 28.86
N VAL A 759 -34.41 -32.15 28.36
CA VAL A 759 -33.76 -33.14 29.21
C VAL A 759 -32.56 -32.60 29.94
N VAL A 760 -31.74 -31.75 29.34
CA VAL A 760 -30.59 -31.10 29.96
C VAL A 760 -31.04 -30.11 31.04
N SER A 761 -32.09 -29.32 30.76
CA SER A 761 -32.70 -28.37 31.70
C SER A 761 -33.32 -29.10 32.91
N ASP A 762 -33.94 -30.27 32.72
CA ASP A 762 -34.52 -31.10 33.80
C ASP A 762 -33.45 -31.66 34.78
N VAL A 763 -32.20 -31.65 34.41
CA VAL A 763 -31.06 -31.99 35.29
C VAL A 763 -30.49 -30.76 35.99
N GLY A 764 -30.99 -29.57 35.71
CA GLY A 764 -30.49 -28.30 36.26
C GLY A 764 -29.18 -27.87 35.66
N VAL A 765 -28.91 -28.27 34.39
CA VAL A 765 -27.67 -27.95 33.67
C VAL A 765 -27.98 -26.93 32.58
N ASN A 766 -27.20 -25.88 32.46
CA ASN A 766 -27.31 -24.89 31.40
C ASN A 766 -26.46 -25.29 30.18
N MET A 767 -27.00 -25.04 28.97
CA MET A 767 -26.25 -25.17 27.71
C MET A 767 -25.76 -23.81 27.26
N THR A 768 -24.46 -23.58 27.28
CA THR A 768 -23.85 -22.30 26.90
C THR A 768 -23.68 -22.14 25.40
N SER A 769 -23.55 -23.25 24.67
CA SER A 769 -23.53 -23.25 23.20
C SER A 769 -24.15 -24.52 22.62
N VAL A 770 -24.83 -24.38 21.49
CA VAL A 770 -25.37 -25.50 20.70
C VAL A 770 -25.13 -25.23 19.24
N SER A 771 -24.54 -26.20 18.54
CA SER A 771 -24.40 -26.17 17.09
C SER A 771 -24.77 -27.52 16.49
N SER A 772 -25.49 -27.52 15.38
CA SER A 772 -25.94 -28.76 14.73
C SER A 772 -25.48 -28.77 13.27
N ASN A 773 -24.83 -29.88 12.88
CA ASN A 773 -24.47 -30.17 11.50
C ASN A 773 -25.18 -31.44 11.03
N VAL A 774 -26.02 -31.31 10.02
CA VAL A 774 -26.71 -32.42 9.38
C VAL A 774 -25.97 -32.85 8.13
N SER A 775 -25.60 -34.14 8.04
CA SER A 775 -24.94 -34.65 6.84
C SER A 775 -26.00 -34.93 5.77
N VAL A 776 -25.94 -34.17 4.69
CA VAL A 776 -26.83 -34.33 3.53
C VAL A 776 -26.68 -35.75 2.96
N GLY A 777 -27.74 -36.56 3.01
CA GLY A 777 -27.78 -37.94 2.49
C GLY A 777 -27.62 -39.07 3.54
N LYS A 778 -27.36 -38.82 4.83
CA LYS A 778 -27.22 -39.87 5.86
C LYS A 778 -28.21 -39.80 7.03
N GLU A 779 -29.14 -38.86 7.04
CA GLU A 779 -30.10 -38.62 8.15
C GLU A 779 -29.43 -38.57 9.56
N ILE A 780 -28.14 -38.21 9.62
CA ILE A 780 -27.40 -38.16 10.86
C ILE A 780 -27.11 -36.70 11.20
N ALA A 781 -27.61 -36.29 12.36
CA ALA A 781 -27.28 -35.00 12.96
C ALA A 781 -26.12 -35.16 13.97
N LEU A 782 -25.12 -34.30 13.82
CA LEU A 782 -24.02 -34.16 14.76
C LEU A 782 -24.25 -32.84 15.51
N ILE A 783 -24.57 -32.94 16.80
CA ILE A 783 -24.91 -31.80 17.64
C ILE A 783 -23.77 -31.60 18.65
N SER A 784 -23.05 -30.51 18.55
CA SER A 784 -22.03 -30.11 19.52
C SER A 784 -22.67 -29.18 20.55
N VAL A 785 -22.53 -29.50 21.80
CA VAL A 785 -23.08 -28.74 22.95
C VAL A 785 -21.99 -28.46 23.96
N THR A 786 -22.07 -27.31 24.63
CA THR A 786 -21.23 -27.01 25.80
C THR A 786 -22.13 -26.93 27.04
N LEU A 787 -21.89 -27.77 28.01
CA LEU A 787 -22.66 -27.88 29.23
C LEU A 787 -21.94 -27.18 30.38
N ASP A 788 -22.69 -26.41 31.18
CA ASP A 788 -22.20 -25.75 32.37
C ASP A 788 -22.51 -26.59 33.60
N ILE A 789 -21.52 -27.33 34.12
CA ILE A 789 -21.67 -28.35 35.13
C ILE A 789 -20.90 -28.07 36.42
N GLU A 790 -21.34 -28.61 37.53
CA GLU A 790 -20.70 -28.48 38.83
C GLU A 790 -19.83 -29.72 39.21
N SER A 791 -20.14 -30.90 38.63
CA SER A 791 -19.41 -32.13 38.92
C SER A 791 -19.48 -33.11 37.75
N MET A 792 -18.54 -34.10 37.75
CA MET A 792 -18.54 -35.21 36.80
C MET A 792 -19.79 -36.09 36.93
N GLU A 793 -20.32 -36.26 38.13
CA GLU A 793 -21.56 -37.01 38.36
C GLU A 793 -22.76 -36.31 37.69
N GLN A 794 -22.79 -34.99 37.69
CA GLN A 794 -23.83 -34.22 37.01
C GLN A 794 -23.73 -34.41 35.49
N LEU A 795 -22.52 -34.41 34.93
CA LEU A 795 -22.27 -34.69 33.52
C LEU A 795 -22.74 -36.07 33.12
N GLN A 796 -22.44 -37.12 33.92
CA GLN A 796 -22.86 -38.49 33.69
C GLN A 796 -24.39 -38.61 33.71
N ARG A 797 -25.08 -37.94 34.64
CA ARG A 797 -26.56 -37.89 34.69
C ARG A 797 -27.15 -37.29 33.45
N VAL A 798 -26.57 -36.20 32.93
CA VAL A 798 -26.98 -35.58 31.67
C VAL A 798 -26.79 -36.57 30.52
N PHE A 799 -25.64 -37.24 30.41
CA PHE A 799 -25.35 -38.20 29.33
C PHE A 799 -26.34 -39.35 29.37
N THR A 800 -26.58 -39.96 30.52
CA THR A 800 -27.53 -41.05 30.67
C THR A 800 -28.97 -40.67 30.31
N LYS A 801 -29.38 -39.43 30.58
CA LYS A 801 -30.73 -38.97 30.23
C LYS A 801 -30.84 -38.57 28.77
N VAL A 802 -29.82 -37.97 28.20
CA VAL A 802 -29.81 -37.56 26.78
C VAL A 802 -29.75 -38.79 25.88
N GLU A 803 -29.05 -39.86 26.23
CA GLU A 803 -29.05 -41.13 25.48
C GLU A 803 -30.47 -41.78 25.37
N LYS A 804 -31.33 -41.50 26.34
CA LYS A 804 -32.75 -42.00 26.31
C LYS A 804 -33.67 -41.18 25.39
N VAL A 805 -33.20 -40.04 24.86
CA VAL A 805 -33.98 -39.24 23.94
C VAL A 805 -34.17 -39.96 22.60
N LYS A 806 -35.38 -40.10 22.15
CA LYS A 806 -35.70 -40.81 20.91
C LYS A 806 -34.93 -40.18 19.73
N GLY A 807 -34.10 -40.99 19.08
CA GLY A 807 -33.27 -40.56 17.95
C GLY A 807 -31.79 -40.31 18.31
N VAL A 808 -31.43 -40.12 19.55
CA VAL A 808 -30.02 -40.05 19.99
C VAL A 808 -29.42 -41.47 19.92
N ARG A 809 -28.26 -41.58 19.28
CA ARG A 809 -27.50 -42.85 19.20
C ARG A 809 -26.41 -42.93 20.22
N HIS A 810 -25.74 -41.80 20.46
CA HIS A 810 -24.61 -41.73 21.37
C HIS A 810 -24.33 -40.28 21.76
N ILE A 811 -23.84 -40.07 22.96
CA ILE A 811 -23.30 -38.84 23.47
C ILE A 811 -21.91 -39.08 24.07
N GLU A 812 -20.97 -38.25 23.68
CA GLU A 812 -19.61 -38.36 24.23
C GLU A 812 -19.06 -36.96 24.52
N ARG A 813 -18.07 -36.90 25.43
CA ARG A 813 -17.34 -35.69 25.72
C ARG A 813 -16.45 -35.34 24.53
N ASP A 814 -16.47 -34.10 24.06
CA ASP A 814 -15.57 -33.66 23.00
C ASP A 814 -14.16 -33.42 23.56
N LEU A 815 -13.28 -34.36 23.34
CA LEU A 815 -11.89 -34.32 23.79
C LEU A 815 -10.93 -33.66 22.78
N GLY A 816 -11.44 -33.02 21.75
CA GLY A 816 -10.63 -32.36 20.73
C GLY A 816 -9.85 -33.32 19.82
N LYS A 817 -10.10 -34.63 19.88
CA LYS A 817 -9.36 -35.68 19.14
C LYS A 817 -9.79 -35.86 17.68
N ARG A 818 -10.65 -35.00 17.09
CA ARG A 818 -11.11 -35.22 15.72
C ARG A 818 -10.02 -34.93 14.70
N LYS A 819 -9.46 -36.02 14.13
CA LYS A 819 -8.86 -35.95 12.78
C LYS A 819 -9.95 -35.52 11.81
N ARG A 820 -9.79 -34.33 11.21
CA ARG A 820 -10.55 -34.02 9.99
C ARG A 820 -10.17 -35.05 8.92
N LYS A 821 -11.10 -35.96 8.57
CA LYS A 821 -11.09 -36.70 7.33
C LYS A 821 -11.74 -35.85 6.22
#